data_cc8f45fc6f1fa40056033cdac91dfaab
#
_entry.id   cc8f45fc6f1fa40056033cdac91dfaab
#
_cell.length_a   1.000
_cell.length_b   1.000
_cell.length_c   1.000
_cell.angle_alpha   90.00
_cell.angle_beta   90.00
_cell.angle_gamma   90.00
#
_symmetry.space_group_name_H-M   'P 1'
#
loop_
_entity.id
_entity.type
_entity.pdbx_description
1 polymer ?
#
loop_
_entity_poly.entity_id
_entity_poly.type
_entity_poly.pdbx_seq_one_letter_code
_entity_poly.pdbx_strand_id
1 'polypeptide(L)'
;MIRRTLFAAALLTVATLSAQQVQTQPTKPTLRELTLENIFDPKAKVTFTGTPQSGFIWLDDHTYTWPRTDAEGKIVEQTVLDTATGKTRPLFDGAKLQAAIAKVPGISADEAKSMSLQRSWNFSPNRRSILLTLSNDIFVYDFDSGALNRLTSAPGDEEEATFSPDGRSVAFVRGNNLYTVDVATQRERQLTTDGGENTLNGILDWVYQEEIYGRGTFRSYWWSPDSARLAFLQLDERPVHRFTIPDHIPYRQNVEEELYPKAGDPNPIVKLFTVVASGGTPREISNEQYSGADFLIVNVDWTPDNKVIYQLTNREQTWLDLNVAEAKANATPKTLFRESTKAWVETQGNPVWLKDGSFLWLSERSGFKHLYQYKSDGTLIRQVTNGPWEVRTLHGIDPANEWIYFSGTERSVTGGDVYRVKLDGSGLKRLSDRAGSHSANFNPAFSQFIDFWSDVETPPQVSLLRNDGTQVKVIDANESPTLRQYRLVKPEFVQVKARDGFTMEAMLIKPPDFDPSKKYPVYEFTYSGPHAQQVRNAWSGRSYLWYQLLANRGIIVWVCDNRSASGKGAESAWAAYKNFGTTELRDLEDGLKWLESQGYVDSSRTMLDGWSYGGFMTSYALTHSTMWAAGISGGTVSDWRDYDTIYTERVMLMPQNNPDGYKNSSPRFAAKNLHGNLLLLHGAIDDNVHLQNMVQFAYELQKAGKQFRMMIYPKSRHGVGDPALVAHMRGLMLSFIDENLLGRGRSPATAQPSE
;
A
#
# COMPACT_ATOMS: atom_id res chain seq x y z
N MET A 1 -89.76 52.05 -34.64
CA MET A 1 -90.88 51.83 -33.67
C MET A 1 -90.30 51.15 -32.48
N ILE A 2 -90.15 51.91 -31.33
CA ILE A 2 -90.76 51.64 -30.01
C ILE A 2 -90.22 50.31 -29.37
N ARG A 3 -89.64 50.25 -28.22
CA ARG A 3 -89.73 50.95 -26.91
C ARG A 3 -88.55 50.72 -26.05
N ARG A 4 -88.22 51.67 -25.21
CA ARG A 4 -87.32 51.66 -24.07
C ARG A 4 -87.82 50.72 -22.96
N THR A 5 -86.94 50.11 -22.18
CA THR A 5 -87.08 49.89 -20.77
C THR A 5 -85.75 49.90 -20.05
N LEU A 6 -85.60 50.78 -19.10
CA LEU A 6 -84.51 50.89 -18.13
C LEU A 6 -84.63 49.79 -17.05
N PHE A 7 -83.53 49.23 -16.65
CA PHE A 7 -83.39 48.66 -15.29
C PHE A 7 -82.02 49.01 -14.73
N ALA A 8 -82.06 49.41 -13.48
CA ALA A 8 -80.92 49.89 -12.71
C ALA A 8 -79.98 48.76 -12.31
N ALA A 9 -78.68 48.98 -12.47
CA ALA A 9 -77.67 48.08 -11.97
C ALA A 9 -77.08 48.61 -10.65
N ALA A 10 -77.16 47.78 -9.59
CA ALA A 10 -76.47 47.99 -8.37
C ALA A 10 -74.98 47.61 -8.51
N LEU A 11 -74.06 48.51 -8.18
CA LEU A 11 -72.62 48.23 -8.11
C LEU A 11 -72.30 47.39 -6.83
N LEU A 12 -71.86 46.19 -7.02
CA LEU A 12 -71.14 45.44 -5.98
C LEU A 12 -69.65 45.55 -6.28
N THR A 13 -68.90 46.27 -5.48
CA THR A 13 -67.45 46.34 -5.45
C THR A 13 -66.94 45.09 -4.78
N VAL A 14 -66.41 44.16 -5.58
CA VAL A 14 -65.62 43.00 -5.07
C VAL A 14 -64.15 43.43 -4.94
N ALA A 15 -63.70 43.55 -3.68
CA ALA A 15 -62.27 43.73 -3.37
C ALA A 15 -61.51 42.39 -3.61
N THR A 16 -60.78 42.33 -4.63
CA THR A 16 -59.80 41.22 -4.85
C THR A 16 -58.58 41.42 -3.98
N LEU A 17 -58.49 40.65 -2.88
CA LEU A 17 -57.23 40.46 -2.14
C LEU A 17 -56.28 39.63 -3.00
N SER A 18 -55.26 40.29 -3.57
CA SER A 18 -54.13 39.64 -4.18
C SER A 18 -53.27 39.00 -3.06
N ALA A 19 -53.41 37.71 -2.83
CA ALA A 19 -52.43 36.94 -2.06
C ALA A 19 -51.10 36.92 -2.83
N GLN A 20 -50.14 37.75 -2.40
CA GLN A 20 -48.76 37.60 -2.78
C GLN A 20 -48.26 36.26 -2.24
N GLN A 21 -48.12 35.24 -3.10
CA GLN A 21 -47.32 34.07 -2.80
C GLN A 21 -45.88 34.53 -2.62
N VAL A 22 -45.43 34.60 -1.36
CA VAL A 22 -44.02 34.70 -1.03
C VAL A 22 -43.38 33.40 -1.54
N GLN A 23 -42.75 33.44 -2.69
CA GLN A 23 -41.84 32.40 -3.13
C GLN A 23 -40.69 32.39 -2.11
N THR A 24 -40.76 31.51 -1.14
CA THR A 24 -39.59 31.14 -0.33
C THR A 24 -38.61 30.50 -1.28
N GLN A 25 -37.55 31.22 -1.63
CA GLN A 25 -36.37 30.59 -2.27
C GLN A 25 -35.95 29.41 -1.39
N PRO A 26 -35.68 28.25 -1.96
CA PRO A 26 -35.17 27.13 -1.19
C PRO A 26 -33.88 27.59 -0.51
N THR A 27 -33.91 27.70 0.80
CA THR A 27 -32.71 27.96 1.62
C THR A 27 -31.70 26.88 1.26
N LYS A 28 -30.49 27.26 0.76
CA LYS A 28 -29.40 26.32 0.56
C LYS A 28 -29.25 25.53 1.87
N PRO A 29 -29.23 24.19 1.80
CA PRO A 29 -29.05 23.38 3.00
C PRO A 29 -27.77 23.81 3.71
N THR A 30 -27.85 24.08 4.99
CA THR A 30 -26.69 24.41 5.82
C THR A 30 -25.80 23.19 5.87
N LEU A 31 -24.58 23.27 5.29
CA LEU A 31 -23.61 22.21 5.30
C LEU A 31 -23.13 21.94 6.74
N ARG A 32 -22.92 20.69 7.07
CA ARG A 32 -22.41 20.23 8.36
C ARG A 32 -20.89 20.45 8.44
N GLU A 33 -20.38 20.69 9.62
CA GLU A 33 -18.93 20.71 9.85
C GLU A 33 -18.43 19.30 10.19
N LEU A 34 -17.19 19.00 9.80
CA LEU A 34 -16.52 17.78 10.21
C LEU A 34 -16.13 17.85 11.68
N THR A 35 -16.25 16.73 12.38
CA THR A 35 -15.80 16.56 13.77
C THR A 35 -14.91 15.30 13.87
N LEU A 36 -14.08 15.23 14.90
CA LEU A 36 -13.31 14.01 15.17
C LEU A 36 -14.21 12.79 15.29
N GLU A 37 -15.34 12.95 15.96
CA GLU A 37 -16.30 11.89 16.19
C GLU A 37 -16.83 11.30 14.88
N ASN A 38 -17.32 12.15 13.95
CA ASN A 38 -17.87 11.61 12.69
C ASN A 38 -16.82 11.06 11.73
N ILE A 39 -15.53 11.36 11.90
CA ILE A 39 -14.45 10.81 11.10
C ILE A 39 -13.87 9.51 11.70
N PHE A 40 -13.65 9.50 13.02
CA PHE A 40 -12.83 8.47 13.67
C PHE A 40 -13.57 7.63 14.71
N ASP A 41 -14.70 8.09 15.28
CA ASP A 41 -15.44 7.28 16.24
C ASP A 41 -16.19 6.14 15.52
N PRO A 42 -15.88 4.86 15.81
CA PRO A 42 -16.57 3.73 15.20
C PRO A 42 -18.07 3.69 15.52
N LYS A 43 -18.51 4.34 16.60
CA LYS A 43 -19.93 4.43 16.99
C LYS A 43 -20.72 5.42 16.13
N ALA A 44 -20.07 6.39 15.53
CA ALA A 44 -20.73 7.41 14.71
C ALA A 44 -21.34 6.86 13.42
N LYS A 45 -20.88 5.69 12.93
CA LYS A 45 -21.38 4.97 11.72
C LYS A 45 -21.53 5.87 10.49
N VAL A 46 -20.63 6.86 10.32
CA VAL A 46 -20.63 7.76 9.16
C VAL A 46 -19.73 7.19 8.08
N THR A 47 -20.28 6.93 6.90
CA THR A 47 -19.55 6.39 5.75
C THR A 47 -19.32 7.50 4.73
N PHE A 48 -18.11 8.06 4.69
CA PHE A 48 -17.72 9.10 3.75
C PHE A 48 -17.23 8.53 2.41
N THR A 49 -16.52 7.40 2.43
CA THR A 49 -15.99 6.75 1.23
C THR A 49 -17.07 5.98 0.46
N GLY A 50 -18.23 5.74 1.07
CA GLY A 50 -19.20 4.79 0.56
C GLY A 50 -18.72 3.35 0.76
N THR A 51 -19.30 2.45 -0.02
CA THR A 51 -18.96 1.02 -0.01
C THR A 51 -18.68 0.53 -1.45
N PRO A 52 -17.62 1.06 -2.11
CA PRO A 52 -17.35 0.71 -3.49
C PRO A 52 -17.12 -0.80 -3.64
N GLN A 53 -17.70 -1.36 -4.69
CA GLN A 53 -17.47 -2.77 -5.01
C GLN A 53 -15.97 -3.00 -5.27
N SER A 54 -15.45 -4.12 -4.78
CA SER A 54 -14.02 -4.47 -4.86
C SER A 54 -13.84 -5.99 -4.83
N GLY A 55 -12.59 -6.46 -4.99
CA GLY A 55 -12.30 -7.90 -4.97
C GLY A 55 -12.75 -8.63 -6.24
N PHE A 56 -12.70 -7.95 -7.38
CA PHE A 56 -13.04 -8.54 -8.66
C PHE A 56 -11.96 -9.52 -9.12
N ILE A 57 -12.38 -10.71 -9.53
CA ILE A 57 -11.52 -11.76 -10.08
C ILE A 57 -12.14 -12.25 -11.38
N TRP A 58 -11.40 -12.17 -12.48
CA TRP A 58 -11.81 -12.77 -13.75
C TRP A 58 -11.73 -14.29 -13.66
N LEU A 59 -12.81 -14.94 -14.03
CA LEU A 59 -12.90 -16.41 -14.10
C LEU A 59 -12.49 -16.91 -15.48
N ASP A 60 -12.82 -16.13 -16.51
CA ASP A 60 -12.49 -16.33 -17.92
C ASP A 60 -12.52 -14.98 -18.68
N ASP A 61 -12.53 -15.00 -20.02
CA ASP A 61 -12.52 -13.79 -20.85
C ASP A 61 -13.82 -12.97 -20.78
N HIS A 62 -14.90 -13.53 -20.26
CA HIS A 62 -16.23 -12.92 -20.29
C HIS A 62 -16.90 -12.86 -18.92
N THR A 63 -16.43 -13.61 -17.94
CA THR A 63 -17.04 -13.64 -16.61
C THR A 63 -16.07 -13.24 -15.52
N TYR A 64 -16.57 -12.44 -14.57
CA TYR A 64 -15.85 -12.11 -13.36
C TYR A 64 -16.71 -12.32 -12.12
N THR A 65 -16.06 -12.52 -10.98
CA THR A 65 -16.70 -12.65 -9.67
C THR A 65 -16.25 -11.56 -8.72
N TRP A 66 -17.11 -11.22 -7.77
CA TRP A 66 -16.80 -10.32 -6.67
C TRP A 66 -17.68 -10.61 -5.44
N PRO A 67 -17.24 -10.24 -4.20
CA PRO A 67 -18.06 -10.34 -3.00
C PRO A 67 -19.13 -9.23 -3.02
N ARG A 68 -20.41 -9.62 -3.15
CA ARG A 68 -21.54 -8.70 -3.05
C ARG A 68 -21.82 -8.39 -1.58
N THR A 69 -21.94 -7.10 -1.26
CA THR A 69 -22.23 -6.61 0.10
C THR A 69 -23.67 -6.12 0.22
N ASP A 70 -24.20 -6.13 1.45
CA ASP A 70 -25.42 -5.40 1.83
C ASP A 70 -25.17 -3.90 2.01
N ALA A 71 -26.19 -3.17 2.44
CA ALA A 71 -26.10 -1.72 2.69
C ALA A 71 -25.15 -1.35 3.84
N GLU A 72 -24.92 -2.28 4.76
CA GLU A 72 -24.02 -2.16 5.90
C GLU A 72 -22.57 -2.56 5.55
N GLY A 73 -22.32 -2.99 4.31
CA GLY A 73 -20.99 -3.40 3.80
C GLY A 73 -20.59 -4.83 4.20
N LYS A 74 -21.52 -5.64 4.72
CA LYS A 74 -21.25 -7.05 5.01
C LYS A 74 -21.39 -7.89 3.75
N ILE A 75 -20.47 -8.83 3.55
CA ILE A 75 -20.53 -9.79 2.43
C ILE A 75 -21.72 -10.70 2.63
N VAL A 76 -22.56 -10.82 1.61
CA VAL A 76 -23.76 -11.68 1.61
C VAL A 76 -23.64 -12.83 0.59
N GLU A 77 -22.82 -12.68 -0.43
CA GLU A 77 -22.69 -13.66 -1.51
C GLU A 77 -21.45 -13.39 -2.35
N GLN A 78 -20.86 -14.44 -2.90
CA GLN A 78 -19.92 -14.33 -4.01
C GLN A 78 -20.69 -14.41 -5.33
N THR A 79 -20.74 -13.30 -6.04
CA THR A 79 -21.55 -13.14 -7.26
C THR A 79 -20.67 -13.22 -8.51
N VAL A 80 -21.17 -13.84 -9.58
CA VAL A 80 -20.56 -13.85 -10.93
C VAL A 80 -21.40 -13.01 -11.87
N LEU A 81 -20.74 -12.22 -12.73
CA LEU A 81 -21.38 -11.50 -13.82
C LEU A 81 -20.79 -11.97 -15.15
N ASP A 82 -21.65 -12.21 -16.12
CA ASP A 82 -21.31 -12.39 -17.52
C ASP A 82 -21.37 -11.04 -18.23
N THR A 83 -20.24 -10.58 -18.77
CA THR A 83 -20.12 -9.24 -19.37
C THR A 83 -20.84 -9.09 -20.70
N ALA A 84 -21.08 -10.21 -21.42
CA ALA A 84 -21.78 -10.21 -22.71
C ALA A 84 -23.31 -10.11 -22.54
N THR A 85 -23.85 -10.79 -21.53
CA THR A 85 -25.29 -10.85 -21.28
C THR A 85 -25.78 -9.93 -20.16
N GLY A 86 -24.87 -9.47 -19.29
CA GLY A 86 -25.18 -8.71 -18.08
C GLY A 86 -25.86 -9.52 -16.98
N LYS A 87 -26.01 -10.83 -17.15
CA LYS A 87 -26.65 -11.72 -16.17
C LYS A 87 -25.73 -12.02 -15.01
N THR A 88 -26.31 -12.09 -13.81
CA THR A 88 -25.61 -12.46 -12.58
C THR A 88 -26.10 -13.80 -12.05
N ARG A 89 -25.24 -14.51 -11.33
CA ARG A 89 -25.54 -15.73 -10.58
C ARG A 89 -24.58 -15.85 -9.40
N PRO A 90 -24.90 -16.63 -8.35
CA PRO A 90 -23.91 -17.03 -7.35
C PRO A 90 -22.72 -17.78 -7.98
N LEU A 91 -21.52 -17.59 -7.43
CA LEU A 91 -20.34 -18.37 -7.81
C LEU A 91 -20.50 -19.83 -7.37
N PHE A 92 -20.96 -20.02 -6.14
CA PHE A 92 -21.27 -21.30 -5.52
C PHE A 92 -22.44 -21.12 -4.53
N ASP A 93 -22.99 -22.24 -4.06
CA ASP A 93 -24.01 -22.24 -3.01
C ASP A 93 -23.37 -21.97 -1.64
N GLY A 94 -23.43 -20.73 -1.16
CA GLY A 94 -22.85 -20.30 0.12
C GLY A 94 -23.42 -21.05 1.32
N ALA A 95 -24.69 -21.47 1.29
CA ALA A 95 -25.30 -22.24 2.37
C ALA A 95 -24.72 -23.67 2.43
N LYS A 96 -24.46 -24.28 1.27
CA LYS A 96 -23.77 -25.59 1.21
C LYS A 96 -22.36 -25.49 1.73
N LEU A 97 -21.59 -24.45 1.35
CA LEU A 97 -20.24 -24.23 1.85
C LEU A 97 -20.26 -24.05 3.37
N GLN A 98 -21.13 -23.18 3.90
CA GLN A 98 -21.29 -22.98 5.34
C GLN A 98 -21.60 -24.29 6.07
N ALA A 99 -22.55 -25.06 5.55
CA ALA A 99 -22.94 -26.35 6.15
C ALA A 99 -21.81 -27.40 6.07
N ALA A 100 -20.96 -27.35 5.04
CA ALA A 100 -19.79 -28.21 4.93
C ALA A 100 -18.70 -27.81 5.94
N ILE A 101 -18.41 -26.54 6.09
CA ILE A 101 -17.42 -26.01 7.07
C ILE A 101 -17.88 -26.32 8.51
N ALA A 102 -19.16 -26.15 8.82
CA ALA A 102 -19.72 -26.44 10.16
C ALA A 102 -19.60 -27.92 10.60
N LYS A 103 -19.27 -28.84 9.68
CA LYS A 103 -19.00 -30.25 10.01
C LYS A 103 -17.55 -30.50 10.41
N VAL A 104 -16.67 -29.53 10.20
CA VAL A 104 -15.25 -29.65 10.57
C VAL A 104 -15.14 -29.52 12.10
N PRO A 105 -14.50 -30.48 12.79
CA PRO A 105 -14.38 -30.44 14.23
C PRO A 105 -13.70 -29.15 14.72
N GLY A 106 -14.26 -28.57 15.78
CA GLY A 106 -13.72 -27.36 16.41
C GLY A 106 -14.20 -26.05 15.79
N ILE A 107 -15.00 -26.07 14.71
CA ILE A 107 -15.56 -24.86 14.08
C ILE A 107 -17.00 -24.63 14.54
N SER A 108 -17.28 -23.48 15.12
CA SER A 108 -18.63 -23.06 15.51
C SER A 108 -19.47 -22.67 14.28
N ALA A 109 -20.80 -22.61 14.44
CA ALA A 109 -21.71 -22.18 13.37
C ALA A 109 -21.45 -20.74 12.90
N ASP A 110 -21.07 -19.84 13.81
CA ASP A 110 -20.76 -18.43 13.48
C ASP A 110 -19.42 -18.31 12.73
N GLU A 111 -18.42 -19.08 13.13
CA GLU A 111 -17.14 -19.17 12.41
C GLU A 111 -17.36 -19.76 11.00
N ALA A 112 -18.12 -20.84 10.86
CA ALA A 112 -18.45 -21.42 9.56
C ALA A 112 -19.14 -20.42 8.65
N LYS A 113 -20.07 -19.61 9.20
CA LYS A 113 -20.71 -18.52 8.47
C LYS A 113 -19.71 -17.46 8.02
N SER A 114 -18.83 -17.00 8.91
CA SER A 114 -17.79 -16.03 8.59
C SER A 114 -16.82 -16.55 7.52
N MET A 115 -16.37 -17.79 7.66
CA MET A 115 -15.45 -18.43 6.72
C MET A 115 -16.09 -18.69 5.33
N SER A 116 -17.41 -18.82 5.25
CA SER A 116 -18.13 -18.97 3.97
C SER A 116 -18.38 -17.64 3.22
N LEU A 117 -18.03 -16.50 3.81
CA LEU A 117 -18.30 -15.15 3.30
C LEU A 117 -17.02 -14.30 3.23
N GLN A 118 -15.98 -14.82 2.59
CA GLN A 118 -14.69 -14.12 2.48
C GLN A 118 -14.65 -13.12 1.31
N ARG A 119 -13.77 -12.10 1.38
CA ARG A 119 -13.55 -11.13 0.30
C ARG A 119 -12.74 -11.72 -0.85
N SER A 120 -11.82 -12.61 -0.57
CA SER A 120 -10.94 -13.25 -1.55
C SER A 120 -10.87 -14.75 -1.31
N TRP A 121 -10.59 -15.48 -2.36
CA TRP A 121 -10.51 -16.93 -2.36
C TRP A 121 -9.24 -17.40 -3.06
N ASN A 122 -8.64 -18.45 -2.54
CA ASN A 122 -7.52 -19.13 -3.19
C ASN A 122 -8.08 -20.15 -4.20
N PHE A 123 -8.22 -19.70 -5.44
CA PHE A 123 -8.83 -20.51 -6.50
C PHE A 123 -7.89 -21.56 -7.06
N SER A 124 -8.46 -22.70 -7.45
CA SER A 124 -7.81 -23.63 -8.38
C SER A 124 -7.55 -22.96 -9.74
N PRO A 125 -6.57 -23.43 -10.52
CA PRO A 125 -6.25 -22.85 -11.83
C PRO A 125 -7.46 -22.82 -12.81
N ASN A 126 -8.32 -23.84 -12.77
CA ASN A 126 -9.54 -23.92 -13.57
C ASN A 126 -10.73 -23.13 -13.00
N ARG A 127 -10.56 -22.43 -11.87
CA ARG A 127 -11.58 -21.61 -11.19
C ARG A 127 -12.85 -22.38 -10.73
N ARG A 128 -12.77 -23.72 -10.57
CA ARG A 128 -13.89 -24.55 -10.17
C ARG A 128 -13.87 -25.02 -8.71
N SER A 129 -12.78 -24.72 -8.01
CA SER A 129 -12.63 -25.02 -6.58
C SER A 129 -11.79 -23.97 -5.87
N ILE A 130 -11.82 -24.00 -4.54
CA ILE A 130 -11.03 -23.13 -3.66
C ILE A 130 -10.30 -23.94 -2.60
N LEU A 131 -9.14 -23.43 -2.17
CA LEU A 131 -8.45 -23.86 -0.97
C LEU A 131 -8.98 -23.11 0.25
N LEU A 132 -9.11 -23.84 1.35
CA LEU A 132 -9.45 -23.33 2.67
C LEU A 132 -8.49 -23.92 3.68
N THR A 133 -8.00 -23.11 4.62
CA THR A 133 -7.30 -23.59 5.82
C THR A 133 -8.31 -23.57 6.97
N LEU A 134 -8.65 -24.72 7.50
CA LEU A 134 -9.66 -24.90 8.56
C LEU A 134 -9.07 -25.74 9.68
N SER A 135 -9.07 -25.23 10.92
CA SER A 135 -8.48 -25.92 12.08
C SER A 135 -7.06 -26.44 11.80
N ASN A 136 -6.23 -25.60 11.18
CA ASN A 136 -4.84 -25.84 10.79
C ASN A 136 -4.62 -26.86 9.67
N ASP A 137 -5.68 -27.39 9.05
CA ASP A 137 -5.61 -28.32 7.93
C ASP A 137 -6.07 -27.68 6.61
N ILE A 138 -5.59 -28.22 5.50
CA ILE A 138 -5.94 -27.78 4.15
C ILE A 138 -7.14 -28.57 3.64
N PHE A 139 -8.13 -27.83 3.11
CA PHE A 139 -9.31 -28.37 2.47
C PHE A 139 -9.49 -27.82 1.06
N VAL A 140 -10.10 -28.61 0.19
CA VAL A 140 -10.59 -28.18 -1.13
C VAL A 140 -12.10 -28.26 -1.16
N TYR A 141 -12.75 -27.14 -1.51
CA TYR A 141 -14.19 -27.10 -1.79
C TYR A 141 -14.42 -27.05 -3.29
N ASP A 142 -15.13 -28.02 -3.81
CA ASP A 142 -15.50 -28.12 -5.23
C ASP A 142 -16.87 -27.49 -5.48
N PHE A 143 -16.98 -26.57 -6.42
CA PHE A 143 -18.22 -25.80 -6.65
C PHE A 143 -19.34 -26.63 -7.28
N ASP A 144 -19.00 -27.63 -8.10
CA ASP A 144 -19.98 -28.40 -8.82
C ASP A 144 -20.68 -29.42 -7.92
N SER A 145 -19.89 -30.18 -7.16
CA SER A 145 -20.42 -31.19 -6.23
C SER A 145 -20.85 -30.58 -4.89
N GLY A 146 -20.27 -29.45 -4.48
CA GLY A 146 -20.44 -28.90 -3.14
C GLY A 146 -19.71 -29.68 -2.06
N ALA A 147 -18.79 -30.55 -2.44
CA ALA A 147 -17.99 -31.35 -1.52
C ALA A 147 -16.83 -30.56 -0.93
N LEU A 148 -16.63 -30.67 0.38
CA LEU A 148 -15.45 -30.15 1.10
C LEU A 148 -14.58 -31.35 1.47
N ASN A 149 -13.41 -31.46 0.82
CA ASN A 149 -12.49 -32.57 0.99
C ASN A 149 -11.28 -32.11 1.80
N ARG A 150 -11.00 -32.78 2.93
CA ARG A 150 -9.81 -32.55 3.73
C ARG A 150 -8.61 -33.19 3.04
N LEU A 151 -7.54 -32.42 2.81
CA LEU A 151 -6.32 -32.91 2.16
C LEU A 151 -5.27 -33.35 3.16
N THR A 152 -5.18 -32.70 4.32
CA THR A 152 -4.15 -32.91 5.33
C THR A 152 -4.77 -33.19 6.70
N SER A 153 -4.01 -33.83 7.60
CA SER A 153 -4.50 -34.16 8.95
C SER A 153 -3.36 -34.37 9.96
N ALA A 154 -2.11 -34.08 9.57
CA ALA A 154 -0.98 -34.20 10.47
C ALA A 154 -0.92 -32.99 11.43
N PRO A 155 -0.37 -33.16 12.66
CA PRO A 155 -0.25 -32.06 13.61
C PRO A 155 0.66 -30.94 13.09
N GLY A 156 0.31 -29.70 13.40
CA GLY A 156 1.04 -28.47 13.05
C GLY A 156 0.23 -27.54 12.16
N ASP A 157 0.63 -26.28 12.14
CA ASP A 157 0.00 -25.26 11.30
C ASP A 157 0.48 -25.43 9.86
N GLU A 158 -0.45 -25.33 8.91
CA GLU A 158 -0.18 -25.42 7.49
C GLU A 158 -0.32 -24.04 6.86
N GLU A 159 0.80 -23.55 6.33
CA GLU A 159 0.96 -22.17 5.89
C GLU A 159 1.20 -22.11 4.39
N GLU A 160 0.84 -20.98 3.78
CA GLU A 160 1.15 -20.63 2.40
C GLU A 160 0.69 -21.64 1.34
N ALA A 161 -0.45 -22.30 1.55
CA ALA A 161 -0.97 -23.33 0.66
C ALA A 161 -1.31 -22.80 -0.75
N THR A 162 -0.81 -23.48 -1.82
CA THR A 162 -1.10 -23.12 -3.22
C THR A 162 -1.31 -24.36 -4.09
N PHE A 163 -2.23 -24.25 -5.06
CA PHE A 163 -2.37 -25.27 -6.11
C PHE A 163 -1.15 -25.27 -7.05
N SER A 164 -0.83 -26.48 -7.57
CA SER A 164 -0.01 -26.60 -8.76
C SER A 164 -0.70 -26.00 -9.99
N PRO A 165 0.01 -25.57 -11.05
CA PRO A 165 -0.59 -25.03 -12.27
C PRO A 165 -1.61 -25.95 -12.96
N ASP A 166 -1.46 -27.27 -12.85
CA ASP A 166 -2.43 -28.25 -13.35
C ASP A 166 -3.59 -28.57 -12.38
N GLY A 167 -3.55 -28.00 -11.14
CA GLY A 167 -4.58 -28.17 -10.12
C GLY A 167 -4.62 -29.54 -9.44
N ARG A 168 -3.66 -30.42 -9.71
CA ARG A 168 -3.63 -31.81 -9.19
C ARG A 168 -2.97 -31.96 -7.85
N SER A 169 -2.13 -31.01 -7.47
CA SER A 169 -1.43 -31.01 -6.21
C SER A 169 -1.56 -29.66 -5.50
N VAL A 170 -1.35 -29.67 -4.19
CA VAL A 170 -1.20 -28.48 -3.36
C VAL A 170 0.16 -28.54 -2.68
N ALA A 171 0.93 -27.45 -2.72
CA ALA A 171 2.12 -27.27 -1.91
C ALA A 171 1.81 -26.39 -0.71
N PHE A 172 2.49 -26.62 0.40
CA PHE A 172 2.36 -25.88 1.65
C PHE A 172 3.61 -26.03 2.53
N VAL A 173 3.71 -25.20 3.54
CA VAL A 173 4.76 -25.29 4.56
C VAL A 173 4.15 -25.76 5.88
N ARG A 174 4.85 -26.67 6.59
CA ARG A 174 4.51 -27.09 7.95
C ARG A 174 5.79 -27.31 8.74
N GLY A 175 5.90 -26.62 9.91
CA GLY A 175 7.09 -26.68 10.75
C GLY A 175 8.37 -26.33 10.00
N ASN A 176 8.32 -25.25 9.18
CA ASN A 176 9.40 -24.77 8.34
C ASN A 176 9.93 -25.79 7.31
N ASN A 177 9.11 -26.77 6.95
CA ASN A 177 9.40 -27.72 5.87
C ASN A 177 8.36 -27.64 4.76
N LEU A 178 8.83 -27.81 3.52
CA LEU A 178 7.98 -27.81 2.33
C LEU A 178 7.37 -29.19 2.09
N TYR A 179 6.08 -29.20 1.78
CA TYR A 179 5.28 -30.39 1.50
C TYR A 179 4.49 -30.24 0.21
N THR A 180 4.05 -31.38 -0.33
CA THR A 180 3.01 -31.45 -1.35
C THR A 180 1.96 -32.49 -0.96
N VAL A 181 0.71 -32.27 -1.36
CA VAL A 181 -0.37 -33.26 -1.25
C VAL A 181 -1.10 -33.38 -2.57
N ASP A 182 -1.36 -34.62 -3.00
CA ASP A 182 -2.16 -34.92 -4.20
C ASP A 182 -3.65 -34.71 -3.88
N VAL A 183 -4.35 -33.92 -4.67
CA VAL A 183 -5.75 -33.52 -4.41
C VAL A 183 -6.71 -34.70 -4.48
N ALA A 184 -6.47 -35.66 -5.39
CA ALA A 184 -7.39 -36.77 -5.61
C ALA A 184 -7.16 -37.92 -4.61
N THR A 185 -5.91 -38.23 -4.31
CA THR A 185 -5.53 -39.36 -3.44
C THR A 185 -5.26 -38.99 -2.00
N GLN A 186 -5.14 -37.69 -1.71
CA GLN A 186 -4.78 -37.12 -0.39
C GLN A 186 -3.42 -37.63 0.11
N ARG A 187 -2.57 -38.08 -0.80
CA ARG A 187 -1.23 -38.57 -0.47
C ARG A 187 -0.30 -37.40 -0.27
N GLU A 188 0.12 -37.18 0.99
CA GLU A 188 1.09 -36.17 1.40
C GLU A 188 2.53 -36.67 1.14
N ARG A 189 3.42 -35.72 0.82
CA ARG A 189 4.87 -35.93 0.68
C ARG A 189 5.64 -34.78 1.30
N GLN A 190 6.54 -35.11 2.19
CA GLN A 190 7.51 -34.14 2.72
C GLN A 190 8.65 -33.98 1.71
N LEU A 191 8.96 -32.75 1.32
CA LEU A 191 9.98 -32.42 0.33
C LEU A 191 11.30 -31.99 0.96
N THR A 192 11.27 -31.36 2.15
CA THR A 192 12.43 -30.97 2.94
C THR A 192 12.32 -31.53 4.36
N THR A 193 13.45 -31.78 5.03
CA THR A 193 13.49 -32.44 6.35
C THR A 193 14.39 -31.76 7.35
N ASP A 194 15.00 -30.65 6.99
CA ASP A 194 15.96 -29.87 7.76
C ASP A 194 15.39 -28.56 8.30
N GLY A 195 14.10 -28.32 8.08
CA GLY A 195 13.37 -27.20 8.66
C GLY A 195 13.27 -27.27 10.18
N GLY A 196 13.36 -26.11 10.84
CA GLY A 196 13.33 -25.98 12.27
C GLY A 196 13.37 -24.52 12.71
N GLU A 197 13.70 -24.27 13.98
CA GLU A 197 13.65 -22.95 14.59
C GLU A 197 14.43 -21.87 13.81
N ASN A 198 15.57 -22.22 13.20
CA ASN A 198 16.45 -21.27 12.52
C ASN A 198 16.69 -21.64 11.06
N THR A 199 15.97 -22.62 10.50
CA THR A 199 16.06 -23.00 9.10
C THR A 199 14.68 -23.06 8.48
N LEU A 200 14.42 -22.13 7.58
CA LEU A 200 13.11 -21.93 6.95
C LEU A 200 13.18 -22.44 5.50
N ASN A 201 12.29 -23.36 5.11
CA ASN A 201 12.19 -23.87 3.75
C ASN A 201 10.84 -23.46 3.14
N GLY A 202 10.86 -22.63 2.11
CA GLY A 202 9.66 -22.21 1.39
C GLY A 202 8.81 -21.17 2.11
N ILE A 203 9.30 -20.65 3.23
CA ILE A 203 8.70 -19.55 3.98
C ILE A 203 9.76 -18.50 4.32
N LEU A 204 9.40 -17.23 4.36
CA LEU A 204 10.31 -16.11 4.61
C LEU A 204 10.36 -15.75 6.09
N ASP A 205 11.51 -15.22 6.50
CA ASP A 205 11.71 -14.55 7.77
C ASP A 205 11.15 -13.12 7.74
N TRP A 206 11.28 -12.42 8.89
CA TRP A 206 10.76 -11.08 9.04
C TRP A 206 11.35 -10.09 8.02
N VAL A 207 12.68 -10.06 7.84
CA VAL A 207 13.32 -9.02 7.01
C VAL A 207 13.08 -9.23 5.51
N TYR A 208 13.01 -10.48 5.04
CA TYR A 208 12.72 -10.77 3.64
C TYR A 208 11.26 -10.48 3.27
N GLN A 209 10.29 -10.86 4.14
CA GLN A 209 8.89 -10.54 3.86
C GLN A 209 8.60 -9.05 3.98
N GLU A 210 9.24 -8.31 4.90
CA GLU A 210 9.01 -6.89 5.08
C GLU A 210 9.60 -6.08 3.93
N GLU A 211 10.87 -6.31 3.58
CA GLU A 211 11.65 -5.39 2.75
C GLU A 211 11.84 -5.84 1.29
N ILE A 212 11.68 -7.12 0.99
CA ILE A 212 11.92 -7.65 -0.35
C ILE A 212 10.64 -8.10 -1.04
N TYR A 213 9.91 -9.04 -0.43
CA TYR A 213 8.74 -9.65 -1.07
C TYR A 213 7.43 -8.93 -0.80
N GLY A 214 7.43 -7.99 0.13
CA GLY A 214 6.28 -7.17 0.52
C GLY A 214 5.58 -7.69 1.77
N ARG A 215 5.34 -6.79 2.70
CA ARG A 215 4.79 -7.06 4.03
C ARG A 215 3.56 -7.98 3.97
N GLY A 216 3.64 -9.09 4.71
CA GLY A 216 2.60 -10.12 4.76
C GLY A 216 2.71 -11.19 3.67
N THR A 217 3.74 -11.14 2.81
CA THR A 217 4.04 -12.19 1.83
C THR A 217 5.12 -13.09 2.41
N PHE A 218 4.73 -14.23 2.99
CA PHE A 218 5.67 -15.16 3.60
C PHE A 218 6.10 -16.29 2.66
N ARG A 219 5.32 -16.61 1.63
CA ARG A 219 5.64 -17.70 0.71
C ARG A 219 6.92 -17.45 -0.08
N SER A 220 7.85 -18.40 -0.03
CA SER A 220 9.08 -18.40 -0.80
C SER A 220 9.31 -19.70 -1.56
N TYR A 221 8.24 -20.24 -2.17
CA TYR A 221 8.32 -21.35 -3.12
C TYR A 221 7.44 -21.08 -4.35
N TRP A 222 7.84 -21.65 -5.49
CA TRP A 222 7.23 -21.40 -6.81
C TRP A 222 7.11 -22.71 -7.60
N TRP A 223 5.93 -23.01 -8.09
CA TRP A 223 5.68 -24.14 -8.95
C TRP A 223 6.28 -23.92 -10.36
N SER A 224 6.89 -24.96 -10.93
CA SER A 224 7.23 -24.95 -12.36
C SER A 224 5.98 -24.97 -13.24
N PRO A 225 5.98 -24.37 -14.45
CA PRO A 225 4.84 -24.35 -15.36
C PRO A 225 4.27 -25.74 -15.67
N ASP A 226 5.11 -26.77 -15.73
CA ASP A 226 4.73 -28.17 -15.94
C ASP A 226 4.22 -28.89 -14.68
N SER A 227 4.16 -28.21 -13.54
CA SER A 227 3.76 -28.75 -12.23
C SER A 227 4.67 -29.87 -11.68
N ALA A 228 5.81 -30.12 -12.32
CA ALA A 228 6.68 -31.24 -11.95
C ALA A 228 7.65 -30.92 -10.83
N ARG A 229 7.92 -29.64 -10.57
CA ARG A 229 8.93 -29.16 -9.62
C ARG A 229 8.47 -27.94 -8.85
N LEU A 230 9.18 -27.70 -7.75
CA LEU A 230 9.16 -26.44 -7.00
C LEU A 230 10.58 -25.86 -6.94
N ALA A 231 10.69 -24.56 -7.11
CA ALA A 231 11.83 -23.78 -6.64
C ALA A 231 11.45 -23.23 -5.25
N PHE A 232 12.41 -23.12 -4.34
CA PHE A 232 12.16 -22.52 -3.03
C PHE A 232 13.42 -21.89 -2.44
N LEU A 233 13.24 -20.86 -1.62
CA LEU A 233 14.30 -20.32 -0.78
C LEU A 233 14.40 -21.11 0.52
N GLN A 234 15.64 -21.34 0.94
CA GLN A 234 15.98 -21.72 2.29
C GLN A 234 16.67 -20.54 2.97
N LEU A 235 16.20 -20.15 4.14
CA LEU A 235 16.80 -19.12 4.97
C LEU A 235 17.40 -19.77 6.23
N ASP A 236 18.66 -19.44 6.51
CA ASP A 236 19.34 -19.82 7.75
C ASP A 236 19.49 -18.59 8.63
N GLU A 237 18.70 -18.50 9.68
CA GLU A 237 18.62 -17.36 10.58
C GLU A 237 19.61 -17.42 11.75
N ARG A 238 20.43 -18.45 11.88
CA ARG A 238 21.40 -18.60 12.99
C ARG A 238 22.33 -17.40 13.19
N PRO A 239 22.73 -16.65 12.13
CA PRO A 239 23.54 -15.45 12.29
C PRO A 239 22.75 -14.23 12.80
N VAL A 240 21.43 -14.22 12.69
CA VAL A 240 20.58 -13.05 12.96
C VAL A 240 20.39 -12.84 14.46
N HIS A 241 20.51 -11.60 14.91
CA HIS A 241 20.29 -11.25 16.31
C HIS A 241 18.80 -11.29 16.68
N ARG A 242 18.53 -11.79 17.92
CA ARG A 242 17.20 -11.74 18.52
C ARG A 242 16.95 -10.37 19.13
N PHE A 243 15.83 -9.77 18.80
CA PHE A 243 15.32 -8.58 19.45
C PHE A 243 14.11 -8.94 20.32
N THR A 244 14.01 -8.35 21.50
CA THR A 244 12.97 -8.66 22.49
C THR A 244 11.93 -7.55 22.53
N ILE A 245 10.66 -7.90 22.32
CA ILE A 245 9.52 -6.99 22.37
C ILE A 245 8.61 -7.40 23.54
N PRO A 246 8.64 -6.69 24.70
CA PRO A 246 7.82 -7.02 25.85
C PRO A 246 6.42 -6.40 25.73
N ASP A 247 5.39 -7.24 25.83
CA ASP A 247 4.01 -6.81 26.05
C ASP A 247 3.77 -6.70 27.56
N HIS A 248 3.63 -5.48 28.04
CA HIS A 248 3.48 -5.17 29.46
C HIS A 248 2.04 -5.29 30.02
N ILE A 249 1.04 -5.55 29.18
CA ILE A 249 -0.37 -5.51 29.61
C ILE A 249 -0.79 -6.77 30.37
N PRO A 250 -0.42 -8.00 29.96
CA PRO A 250 -0.73 -9.19 30.76
C PRO A 250 -0.07 -9.13 32.13
N TYR A 251 -0.72 -9.74 33.18
CA TYR A 251 -0.17 -9.82 34.54
C TYR A 251 1.24 -10.39 34.57
N ARG A 252 1.49 -11.45 33.80
CA ARG A 252 2.84 -11.90 33.45
C ARG A 252 3.11 -11.44 32.03
N GLN A 253 4.17 -10.65 31.84
CA GLN A 253 4.55 -10.12 30.55
C GLN A 253 4.69 -11.24 29.53
N ASN A 254 4.13 -11.03 28.34
CA ASN A 254 4.51 -11.81 27.17
C ASN A 254 5.74 -11.14 26.56
N VAL A 255 6.70 -11.98 26.19
CA VAL A 255 7.90 -11.54 25.50
C VAL A 255 7.89 -12.16 24.12
N GLU A 256 7.84 -11.34 23.10
CA GLU A 256 8.04 -11.74 21.72
C GLU A 256 9.54 -11.59 21.40
N GLU A 257 10.15 -12.65 20.87
CA GLU A 257 11.51 -12.63 20.36
C GLU A 257 11.47 -12.67 18.86
N GLU A 258 12.06 -11.67 18.22
CA GLU A 258 12.08 -11.52 16.78
C GLU A 258 13.53 -11.56 16.27
N LEU A 259 13.76 -12.34 15.24
CA LEU A 259 15.04 -12.35 14.52
C LEU A 259 15.07 -11.13 13.58
N TYR A 260 15.67 -10.04 14.07
CA TYR A 260 15.65 -8.74 13.41
C TYR A 260 17.09 -8.25 13.21
N PRO A 261 17.60 -8.25 11.97
CA PRO A 261 18.95 -7.76 11.67
C PRO A 261 18.94 -6.24 11.58
N LYS A 262 19.60 -5.56 12.49
CA LYS A 262 19.80 -4.11 12.46
C LYS A 262 20.93 -3.75 11.50
N ALA A 263 20.92 -2.53 10.96
CA ALA A 263 21.95 -2.05 10.04
C ALA A 263 23.36 -2.34 10.58
N GLY A 264 24.14 -3.10 9.81
CA GLY A 264 25.46 -3.61 10.17
C GLY A 264 25.50 -5.02 10.72
N ASP A 265 24.36 -5.58 11.15
CA ASP A 265 24.25 -6.95 11.65
C ASP A 265 24.27 -7.99 10.50
N PRO A 266 24.55 -9.25 10.76
CA PRO A 266 24.40 -10.31 9.77
C PRO A 266 22.94 -10.48 9.32
N ASN A 267 22.74 -10.62 8.01
CA ASN A 267 21.48 -11.07 7.42
C ASN A 267 21.32 -12.59 7.53
N PRO A 268 20.08 -13.15 7.38
CA PRO A 268 19.92 -14.58 7.17
C PRO A 268 20.69 -15.03 5.92
N ILE A 269 21.25 -16.26 5.97
CA ILE A 269 21.93 -16.83 4.81
C ILE A 269 20.87 -17.43 3.89
N VAL A 270 20.76 -16.88 2.67
CA VAL A 270 19.77 -17.33 1.68
C VAL A 270 20.38 -18.31 0.69
N LYS A 271 19.63 -19.40 0.39
CA LYS A 271 19.93 -20.35 -0.67
C LYS A 271 18.71 -20.62 -1.53
N LEU A 272 18.93 -20.93 -2.80
CA LEU A 272 17.89 -21.30 -3.75
C LEU A 272 17.99 -22.77 -4.09
N PHE A 273 16.88 -23.49 -3.96
CA PHE A 273 16.77 -24.91 -4.25
C PHE A 273 15.69 -25.20 -5.28
N THR A 274 15.82 -26.38 -5.90
CA THR A 274 14.73 -27.02 -6.64
C THR A 274 14.48 -28.42 -6.11
N VAL A 275 13.22 -28.85 -6.12
CA VAL A 275 12.81 -30.20 -5.71
C VAL A 275 11.69 -30.74 -6.62
N VAL A 276 11.70 -32.04 -6.88
CA VAL A 276 10.60 -32.69 -7.63
C VAL A 276 9.36 -32.76 -6.76
N ALA A 277 8.21 -32.32 -7.28
CA ALA A 277 6.96 -32.26 -6.53
C ALA A 277 6.45 -33.64 -6.03
N SER A 278 6.82 -34.72 -6.73
CA SER A 278 6.51 -36.10 -6.32
C SER A 278 7.47 -36.69 -5.27
N GLY A 279 8.42 -35.87 -4.77
CA GLY A 279 9.43 -36.28 -3.79
C GLY A 279 10.82 -36.45 -4.41
N GLY A 280 11.82 -36.47 -3.54
CA GLY A 280 13.24 -36.59 -3.91
C GLY A 280 14.10 -35.63 -3.11
N THR A 281 15.41 -35.70 -3.27
CA THR A 281 16.34 -34.81 -2.57
C THR A 281 16.34 -33.42 -3.21
N PRO A 282 16.15 -32.34 -2.43
CA PRO A 282 16.32 -30.98 -2.90
C PRO A 282 17.72 -30.76 -3.51
N ARG A 283 17.79 -29.92 -4.51
CA ARG A 283 19.02 -29.61 -5.24
C ARG A 283 19.27 -28.11 -5.20
N GLU A 284 20.41 -27.74 -4.60
CA GLU A 284 20.83 -26.35 -4.55
C GLU A 284 21.22 -25.85 -5.95
N ILE A 285 20.78 -24.63 -6.29
CA ILE A 285 21.30 -23.87 -7.42
C ILE A 285 22.51 -23.11 -6.90
N SER A 286 23.71 -23.50 -7.38
CA SER A 286 24.96 -22.95 -6.88
C SER A 286 25.12 -21.49 -7.24
N ASN A 287 25.42 -20.67 -6.24
CA ASN A 287 25.75 -19.25 -6.40
C ASN A 287 27.26 -19.00 -6.16
N GLU A 288 28.12 -19.99 -6.43
CA GLU A 288 29.59 -19.90 -6.25
C GLU A 288 30.23 -18.71 -6.98
N GLN A 289 29.64 -18.27 -8.10
CA GLN A 289 30.07 -17.05 -8.81
C GLN A 289 30.00 -15.78 -7.97
N TYR A 290 29.24 -15.79 -6.84
CA TYR A 290 29.12 -14.72 -5.88
C TYR A 290 29.82 -15.05 -4.54
N SER A 291 30.67 -16.07 -4.51
CA SER A 291 31.35 -16.47 -3.27
C SER A 291 32.20 -15.34 -2.72
N GLY A 292 32.09 -15.12 -1.39
CA GLY A 292 32.74 -14.01 -0.69
C GLY A 292 31.99 -12.68 -0.76
N ALA A 293 30.86 -12.61 -1.47
CA ALA A 293 29.92 -11.49 -1.41
C ALA A 293 28.74 -11.84 -0.50
N ASP A 294 28.32 -10.88 0.31
CA ASP A 294 27.02 -10.92 0.98
C ASP A 294 25.95 -10.51 -0.03
N PHE A 295 24.96 -11.38 -0.30
CA PHE A 295 23.97 -11.18 -1.35
C PHE A 295 22.55 -11.50 -0.87
N LEU A 296 21.58 -10.97 -1.60
CA LEU A 296 20.15 -11.20 -1.40
C LEU A 296 19.57 -11.82 -2.68
N ILE A 297 18.63 -12.76 -2.54
CA ILE A 297 17.81 -13.27 -3.66
C ILE A 297 16.45 -12.57 -3.56
N VAL A 298 16.23 -11.62 -4.46
CA VAL A 298 15.13 -10.66 -4.33
C VAL A 298 13.91 -11.01 -5.18
N ASN A 299 14.03 -11.98 -6.07
CA ASN A 299 12.90 -12.51 -6.84
C ASN A 299 13.24 -13.87 -7.45
N VAL A 300 12.25 -14.76 -7.54
CA VAL A 300 12.39 -16.09 -8.16
C VAL A 300 11.14 -16.39 -8.99
N ASP A 301 11.32 -17.00 -10.16
CA ASP A 301 10.24 -17.46 -11.03
C ASP A 301 10.74 -18.58 -11.96
N TRP A 302 9.90 -18.99 -12.87
CA TRP A 302 10.22 -19.98 -13.88
C TRP A 302 10.10 -19.41 -15.28
N THR A 303 10.96 -19.85 -16.16
CA THR A 303 10.81 -19.61 -17.60
C THR A 303 9.73 -20.54 -18.17
N PRO A 304 9.13 -20.23 -19.34
CA PRO A 304 8.17 -21.12 -19.97
C PRO A 304 8.70 -22.52 -20.30
N ASP A 305 10.01 -22.68 -20.44
CA ASP A 305 10.71 -23.95 -20.69
C ASP A 305 11.23 -24.63 -19.41
N ASN A 306 10.64 -24.29 -18.24
CA ASN A 306 10.91 -24.90 -16.93
C ASN A 306 12.35 -24.75 -16.42
N LYS A 307 13.00 -23.63 -16.69
CA LYS A 307 14.24 -23.22 -16.02
C LYS A 307 13.91 -22.24 -14.89
N VAL A 308 14.71 -22.24 -13.84
CA VAL A 308 14.56 -21.24 -12.78
C VAL A 308 15.18 -19.92 -13.24
N ILE A 309 14.44 -18.83 -13.16
CA ILE A 309 14.94 -17.48 -13.37
C ILE A 309 14.84 -16.71 -12.04
N TYR A 310 15.90 -16.00 -11.67
CA TYR A 310 15.94 -15.31 -10.39
C TYR A 310 16.80 -14.06 -10.43
N GLN A 311 16.47 -13.13 -9.54
CA GLN A 311 17.18 -11.88 -9.36
C GLN A 311 18.01 -11.94 -8.08
N LEU A 312 19.27 -11.57 -8.20
CA LEU A 312 20.23 -11.55 -7.10
C LEU A 312 20.94 -10.19 -7.07
N THR A 313 21.07 -9.62 -5.88
CA THR A 313 21.73 -8.33 -5.65
C THR A 313 22.76 -8.46 -4.53
N ASN A 314 23.78 -7.57 -4.50
CA ASN A 314 24.63 -7.46 -3.33
C ASN A 314 23.87 -6.85 -2.15
N ARG A 315 24.40 -6.99 -0.96
CA ARG A 315 23.80 -6.51 0.30
C ARG A 315 23.35 -5.04 0.24
N GLU A 316 24.19 -4.17 -0.32
CA GLU A 316 23.89 -2.72 -0.46
C GLU A 316 23.07 -2.39 -1.72
N GLN A 317 22.62 -3.41 -2.46
CA GLN A 317 21.71 -3.34 -3.62
C GLN A 317 22.17 -2.38 -4.73
N THR A 318 23.48 -2.19 -4.90
CA THR A 318 24.05 -1.30 -5.92
C THR A 318 24.08 -1.90 -7.32
N TRP A 319 23.88 -3.19 -7.43
CA TRP A 319 23.70 -3.93 -8.68
C TRP A 319 22.70 -5.06 -8.52
N LEU A 320 22.07 -5.47 -9.62
CA LEU A 320 21.11 -6.57 -9.69
C LEU A 320 21.42 -7.43 -10.93
N ASP A 321 21.61 -8.73 -10.72
CA ASP A 321 21.79 -9.72 -11.78
C ASP A 321 20.50 -10.50 -12.02
N LEU A 322 20.09 -10.59 -13.28
CA LEU A 322 19.08 -11.55 -13.71
C LEU A 322 19.77 -12.86 -14.13
N ASN A 323 19.53 -13.93 -13.39
CA ASN A 323 20.14 -15.23 -13.56
C ASN A 323 19.13 -16.27 -14.06
N VAL A 324 19.58 -17.23 -14.85
CA VAL A 324 18.80 -18.41 -15.25
C VAL A 324 19.59 -19.68 -15.00
N ALA A 325 18.91 -20.72 -14.48
CA ALA A 325 19.53 -22.02 -14.17
C ALA A 325 18.62 -23.17 -14.58
N GLU A 326 19.23 -24.26 -15.07
CA GLU A 326 18.51 -25.51 -15.27
C GLU A 326 18.11 -26.13 -13.93
N ALA A 327 16.88 -26.64 -13.82
CA ALA A 327 16.40 -27.32 -12.61
C ALA A 327 16.92 -28.74 -12.47
N LYS A 328 18.26 -28.92 -12.47
CA LYS A 328 18.96 -30.19 -12.36
C LYS A 328 20.16 -30.10 -11.41
N ALA A 329 20.72 -31.26 -11.05
CA ALA A 329 21.91 -31.33 -10.20
C ALA A 329 23.08 -30.57 -10.82
N ASN A 330 23.85 -29.85 -9.99
CA ASN A 330 25.06 -29.13 -10.37
C ASN A 330 24.87 -28.16 -11.54
N ALA A 331 23.66 -27.59 -11.69
CA ALA A 331 23.42 -26.55 -12.66
C ALA A 331 24.19 -25.29 -12.29
N THR A 332 25.03 -24.81 -13.19
CA THR A 332 25.70 -23.52 -13.06
C THR A 332 24.75 -22.45 -13.62
N PRO A 333 24.35 -21.45 -12.83
CA PRO A 333 23.54 -20.35 -13.31
C PRO A 333 24.28 -19.53 -14.38
N LYS A 334 23.52 -19.02 -15.34
CA LYS A 334 23.99 -18.05 -16.31
C LYS A 334 23.40 -16.70 -15.99
N THR A 335 24.22 -15.67 -15.76
CA THR A 335 23.76 -14.29 -15.70
C THR A 335 23.39 -13.81 -17.09
N LEU A 336 22.14 -13.39 -17.28
CA LEU A 336 21.63 -12.85 -18.53
C LEU A 336 22.12 -11.43 -18.74
N PHE A 337 22.01 -10.59 -17.73
CA PHE A 337 22.56 -9.23 -17.68
C PHE A 337 22.63 -8.73 -16.25
N ARG A 338 23.39 -7.66 -16.04
CA ARG A 338 23.48 -6.89 -14.79
C ARG A 338 22.93 -5.49 -15.00
N GLU A 339 22.10 -5.04 -14.05
CA GLU A 339 21.81 -3.64 -13.85
C GLU A 339 22.66 -3.08 -12.73
N SER A 340 23.14 -1.85 -12.88
CA SER A 340 23.92 -1.16 -11.85
C SER A 340 23.67 0.33 -11.93
N THR A 341 23.76 1.00 -10.80
CA THR A 341 23.55 2.44 -10.69
C THR A 341 24.63 3.05 -9.81
N LYS A 342 24.64 4.39 -9.71
CA LYS A 342 25.51 5.12 -8.77
C LYS A 342 25.02 5.07 -7.31
N ALA A 343 23.79 4.58 -7.07
CA ALA A 343 23.18 4.45 -5.75
C ALA A 343 22.64 3.01 -5.58
N TRP A 344 21.36 2.78 -5.66
CA TRP A 344 20.76 1.44 -5.57
C TRP A 344 19.93 1.12 -6.81
N VAL A 345 19.72 -0.16 -7.05
CA VAL A 345 18.86 -0.67 -8.12
C VAL A 345 17.54 -1.14 -7.49
N GLU A 346 16.42 -0.66 -8.01
CA GLU A 346 15.10 -1.13 -7.60
C GLU A 346 14.79 -2.50 -8.22
N THR A 347 14.20 -3.40 -7.44
CA THR A 347 13.63 -4.66 -7.94
C THR A 347 12.41 -4.38 -8.79
N GLN A 348 12.38 -4.89 -10.04
CA GLN A 348 11.39 -4.49 -11.04
C GLN A 348 10.31 -5.55 -11.32
N GLY A 349 10.22 -6.60 -10.53
CA GLY A 349 9.32 -7.74 -10.77
C GLY A 349 9.89 -8.76 -11.76
N ASN A 350 9.06 -9.72 -12.16
CA ASN A 350 9.47 -10.83 -13.03
C ASN A 350 9.44 -10.44 -14.51
N PRO A 351 10.28 -11.09 -15.36
CA PRO A 351 10.15 -11.00 -16.80
C PRO A 351 8.77 -11.44 -17.29
N VAL A 352 8.16 -10.68 -18.20
CA VAL A 352 6.93 -11.09 -18.87
C VAL A 352 7.28 -11.71 -20.23
N TRP A 353 7.15 -13.02 -20.30
CA TRP A 353 7.55 -13.81 -21.46
C TRP A 353 6.59 -13.65 -22.64
N LEU A 354 7.17 -13.58 -23.85
CA LEU A 354 6.47 -13.52 -25.13
C LEU A 354 6.49 -14.88 -25.83
N LYS A 355 5.61 -15.08 -26.80
CA LYS A 355 5.50 -16.35 -27.54
C LYS A 355 6.75 -16.74 -28.32
N ASP A 356 7.55 -15.76 -28.75
CA ASP A 356 8.81 -15.96 -29.46
C ASP A 356 10.00 -16.30 -28.52
N GLY A 357 9.73 -16.40 -27.23
CA GLY A 357 10.75 -16.65 -26.19
C GLY A 357 11.52 -15.39 -25.76
N SER A 358 11.25 -14.22 -26.32
CA SER A 358 11.72 -12.95 -25.78
C SER A 358 10.92 -12.56 -24.54
N PHE A 359 11.34 -11.53 -23.81
CA PHE A 359 10.62 -11.06 -22.64
C PHE A 359 10.67 -9.55 -22.46
N LEU A 360 9.66 -9.03 -21.77
CA LEU A 360 9.60 -7.64 -21.33
C LEU A 360 10.21 -7.51 -19.93
N TRP A 361 10.93 -6.44 -19.73
CA TRP A 361 11.59 -6.09 -18.49
C TRP A 361 11.38 -4.62 -18.17
N LEU A 362 11.17 -4.30 -16.89
CA LEU A 362 11.16 -2.93 -16.37
C LEU A 362 12.56 -2.53 -15.92
N SER A 363 13.01 -1.32 -16.27
CA SER A 363 14.32 -0.81 -15.88
C SER A 363 14.33 0.69 -15.77
N GLU A 364 15.10 1.22 -14.82
CA GLU A 364 15.31 2.66 -14.61
C GLU A 364 16.60 3.19 -15.28
N ARG A 365 17.26 2.38 -16.10
CA ARG A 365 18.55 2.72 -16.74
C ARG A 365 18.55 4.01 -17.58
N SER A 366 17.39 4.47 -18.03
CA SER A 366 17.23 5.73 -18.74
C SER A 366 16.87 6.93 -17.85
N GLY A 367 16.92 6.75 -16.51
CA GLY A 367 16.57 7.74 -15.51
C GLY A 367 15.13 7.66 -15.01
N PHE A 368 14.23 7.05 -15.80
CA PHE A 368 12.84 6.76 -15.44
C PHE A 368 12.55 5.29 -15.70
N LYS A 369 11.59 4.72 -14.96
CA LYS A 369 11.18 3.33 -15.13
C LYS A 369 10.43 3.15 -16.44
N HIS A 370 11.01 2.34 -17.34
CA HIS A 370 10.47 2.06 -18.67
C HIS A 370 10.51 0.58 -19.02
N LEU A 371 9.78 0.22 -20.09
CA LEU A 371 9.73 -1.12 -20.66
C LEU A 371 10.85 -1.34 -21.66
N TYR A 372 11.49 -2.51 -21.57
CA TYR A 372 12.54 -2.99 -22.46
C TYR A 372 12.21 -4.40 -22.93
N GLN A 373 12.55 -4.75 -24.17
CA GLN A 373 12.41 -6.08 -24.72
C GLN A 373 13.80 -6.73 -24.82
N TYR A 374 13.91 -7.97 -24.33
CA TYR A 374 15.12 -8.77 -24.37
C TYR A 374 14.89 -10.11 -25.06
N LYS A 375 15.94 -10.68 -25.67
CA LYS A 375 15.98 -12.10 -26.05
C LYS A 375 16.12 -12.98 -24.79
N SER A 376 15.78 -14.26 -24.91
CA SER A 376 15.94 -15.25 -23.84
C SER A 376 17.37 -15.41 -23.34
N ASP A 377 18.37 -15.02 -24.14
CA ASP A 377 19.79 -15.08 -23.76
C ASP A 377 20.29 -13.84 -22.99
N GLY A 378 19.41 -12.83 -22.78
CA GLY A 378 19.71 -11.58 -22.12
C GLY A 378 20.17 -10.44 -23.07
N THR A 379 20.17 -10.66 -24.38
CA THR A 379 20.50 -9.61 -25.35
C THR A 379 19.37 -8.60 -25.44
N LEU A 380 19.64 -7.31 -25.22
CA LEU A 380 18.67 -6.23 -25.39
C LEU A 380 18.26 -6.11 -26.86
N ILE A 381 16.95 -6.14 -27.11
CA ILE A 381 16.38 -5.91 -28.44
C ILE A 381 16.07 -4.43 -28.63
N ARG A 382 15.32 -3.83 -27.69
CA ARG A 382 14.93 -2.41 -27.76
C ARG A 382 14.40 -1.87 -26.43
N GLN A 383 14.37 -0.54 -26.30
CA GLN A 383 13.52 0.16 -25.38
C GLN A 383 12.14 0.35 -26.01
N VAL A 384 11.06 0.02 -25.27
CA VAL A 384 9.69 0.07 -25.78
C VAL A 384 9.01 1.39 -25.41
N THR A 385 9.19 1.87 -24.19
CA THR A 385 8.66 3.16 -23.73
C THR A 385 9.80 4.11 -23.35
N ASN A 386 9.59 5.42 -23.51
CA ASN A 386 10.56 6.44 -23.16
C ASN A 386 9.86 7.76 -22.76
N GLY A 387 10.60 8.67 -22.15
CA GLY A 387 10.13 9.99 -21.76
C GLY A 387 10.40 10.34 -20.30
N PRO A 388 10.09 11.58 -19.86
CA PRO A 388 10.28 12.02 -18.47
C PRO A 388 9.08 11.61 -17.59
N TRP A 389 8.70 10.34 -17.61
CA TRP A 389 7.59 9.73 -16.90
C TRP A 389 7.88 8.24 -16.63
N GLU A 390 7.09 7.59 -15.79
CA GLU A 390 7.33 6.22 -15.34
C GLU A 390 6.20 5.26 -15.72
N VAL A 391 6.58 4.05 -16.12
CA VAL A 391 5.70 2.88 -16.05
C VAL A 391 5.67 2.42 -14.61
N ARG A 392 4.50 2.44 -13.97
CA ARG A 392 4.33 2.01 -12.58
C ARG A 392 4.04 0.52 -12.45
N THR A 393 3.16 0.01 -13.32
CA THR A 393 2.74 -1.40 -13.31
C THR A 393 2.64 -1.91 -14.73
N LEU A 394 3.30 -3.02 -15.05
CA LEU A 394 3.09 -3.78 -16.27
C LEU A 394 1.95 -4.78 -16.02
N HIS A 395 0.82 -4.60 -16.70
CA HIS A 395 -0.32 -5.52 -16.59
C HIS A 395 -0.14 -6.79 -17.43
N GLY A 396 0.54 -6.68 -18.57
CA GLY A 396 0.83 -7.79 -19.46
C GLY A 396 0.78 -7.41 -20.93
N ILE A 397 0.70 -8.44 -21.78
CA ILE A 397 0.56 -8.31 -23.23
C ILE A 397 -0.62 -9.16 -23.70
N ASP A 398 -1.33 -8.69 -24.73
CA ASP A 398 -2.44 -9.48 -25.28
C ASP A 398 -1.96 -10.80 -25.92
N PRO A 399 -2.86 -11.80 -26.07
CA PRO A 399 -2.47 -13.09 -26.62
C PRO A 399 -1.96 -13.05 -28.08
N ALA A 400 -2.23 -11.98 -28.83
CA ALA A 400 -1.69 -11.77 -30.17
C ALA A 400 -0.26 -11.20 -30.15
N ASN A 401 0.25 -10.78 -28.97
CA ASN A 401 1.50 -10.07 -28.77
C ASN A 401 1.60 -8.74 -29.53
N GLU A 402 0.47 -8.08 -29.73
CA GLU A 402 0.43 -6.81 -30.45
C GLU A 402 0.51 -5.61 -29.50
N TRP A 403 -0.19 -5.70 -28.34
CA TRP A 403 -0.34 -4.61 -27.40
C TRP A 403 0.11 -4.96 -26.00
N ILE A 404 0.96 -4.13 -25.44
CA ILE A 404 1.39 -4.14 -24.04
C ILE A 404 0.49 -3.17 -23.27
N TYR A 405 -0.01 -3.60 -22.11
CA TYR A 405 -0.87 -2.81 -21.23
C TYR A 405 -0.13 -2.50 -19.93
N PHE A 406 -0.16 -1.24 -19.52
CA PHE A 406 0.53 -0.79 -18.31
C PHE A 406 -0.15 0.41 -17.67
N SER A 407 0.14 0.68 -16.40
CA SER A 407 -0.18 1.94 -15.73
C SER A 407 1.07 2.80 -15.64
N GLY A 408 0.90 4.14 -15.76
CA GLY A 408 2.04 5.06 -15.76
C GLY A 408 1.64 6.51 -15.52
N THR A 409 2.65 7.38 -15.51
CA THR A 409 2.53 8.80 -15.12
C THR A 409 2.71 9.78 -16.30
N GLU A 410 2.55 9.31 -17.54
CA GLU A 410 2.77 10.12 -18.76
C GLU A 410 1.95 11.43 -18.75
N ARG A 411 0.68 11.38 -18.32
CA ARG A 411 -0.16 12.58 -18.20
C ARG A 411 0.18 13.44 -17.00
N SER A 412 0.46 12.82 -15.86
CA SER A 412 0.65 13.53 -14.58
C SER A 412 1.39 12.66 -13.57
N VAL A 413 2.37 13.24 -12.89
CA VAL A 413 3.09 12.57 -11.81
C VAL A 413 2.20 12.39 -10.56
N THR A 414 1.23 13.28 -10.33
CA THR A 414 0.31 13.20 -9.16
C THR A 414 -0.86 12.24 -9.39
N GLY A 415 -1.08 11.80 -10.63
CA GLY A 415 -2.09 10.82 -11.00
C GLY A 415 -1.49 9.49 -11.41
N GLY A 416 -2.33 8.64 -11.98
CA GLY A 416 -1.92 7.39 -12.62
C GLY A 416 -2.96 6.99 -13.65
N ASP A 417 -2.53 6.66 -14.84
CA ASP A 417 -3.39 6.31 -15.97
C ASP A 417 -3.08 4.93 -16.51
N VAL A 418 -4.04 4.34 -17.20
CA VAL A 418 -3.89 3.08 -17.93
C VAL A 418 -3.54 3.38 -19.37
N TYR A 419 -2.54 2.69 -19.89
CA TYR A 419 -2.00 2.86 -21.24
C TYR A 419 -1.89 1.54 -21.98
N ARG A 420 -1.79 1.62 -23.30
CA ARG A 420 -1.28 0.55 -24.14
C ARG A 420 -0.25 1.10 -25.13
N VAL A 421 0.67 0.25 -25.53
CA VAL A 421 1.70 0.54 -26.54
C VAL A 421 1.99 -0.74 -27.34
N LYS A 422 2.37 -0.61 -28.61
CA LYS A 422 2.84 -1.77 -29.37
C LYS A 422 4.24 -2.20 -28.95
N LEU A 423 4.59 -3.45 -29.25
CA LEU A 423 5.89 -4.01 -28.90
C LEU A 423 7.07 -3.25 -29.55
N ASP A 424 6.84 -2.59 -30.70
CA ASP A 424 7.84 -1.75 -31.37
C ASP A 424 7.93 -0.32 -30.78
N GLY A 425 7.14 -0.02 -29.75
CA GLY A 425 7.05 1.30 -29.10
C GLY A 425 6.10 2.27 -29.77
N SER A 426 5.50 1.92 -30.91
CA SER A 426 4.54 2.78 -31.61
C SER A 426 3.14 2.69 -30.98
N GLY A 427 2.28 3.67 -31.28
CA GLY A 427 0.87 3.64 -30.90
C GLY A 427 0.60 3.81 -29.41
N LEU A 428 1.49 4.45 -28.65
CA LEU A 428 1.21 4.78 -27.26
C LEU A 428 -0.13 5.52 -27.15
N LYS A 429 -1.04 4.94 -26.37
CA LYS A 429 -2.38 5.47 -26.17
C LYS A 429 -2.80 5.32 -24.71
N ARG A 430 -3.28 6.43 -24.11
CA ARG A 430 -3.98 6.41 -22.83
C ARG A 430 -5.39 5.84 -23.02
N LEU A 431 -5.81 4.96 -22.09
CA LEU A 431 -7.10 4.27 -22.08
C LEU A 431 -8.06 4.87 -21.06
N SER A 432 -7.56 5.58 -20.06
CA SER A 432 -8.33 6.27 -19.03
C SER A 432 -8.55 7.74 -19.41
N ASP A 433 -9.80 8.22 -19.35
CA ASP A 433 -10.13 9.60 -19.79
C ASP A 433 -10.07 10.62 -18.65
N ARG A 434 -10.60 10.25 -17.48
CA ARG A 434 -10.73 11.14 -16.32
C ARG A 434 -9.38 11.42 -15.69
N ALA A 435 -9.18 12.66 -15.22
CA ALA A 435 -8.01 12.96 -14.39
C ALA A 435 -8.19 12.34 -13.01
N GLY A 436 -7.12 11.82 -12.43
CA GLY A 436 -7.13 11.14 -11.14
C GLY A 436 -6.17 9.96 -11.12
N SER A 437 -6.48 8.99 -10.31
CA SER A 437 -5.72 7.74 -10.19
C SER A 437 -6.58 6.57 -10.63
N HIS A 438 -6.05 5.76 -11.54
CA HIS A 438 -6.65 4.57 -12.10
C HIS A 438 -5.89 3.32 -11.71
N SER A 439 -6.61 2.22 -11.50
CA SER A 439 -6.05 0.88 -11.33
C SER A 439 -6.86 -0.09 -12.18
N ALA A 440 -6.17 -0.87 -13.03
CA ALA A 440 -6.82 -1.75 -14.01
C ALA A 440 -6.69 -3.23 -13.62
N ASN A 441 -7.79 -3.98 -13.78
CA ASN A 441 -7.83 -5.43 -13.67
C ASN A 441 -8.31 -6.01 -15.00
N PHE A 442 -7.38 -6.52 -15.82
CA PHE A 442 -7.65 -7.06 -17.15
C PHE A 442 -8.18 -8.50 -17.12
N ASN A 443 -9.06 -8.83 -18.07
CA ASN A 443 -9.40 -10.22 -18.34
C ASN A 443 -8.23 -10.97 -19.01
N PRO A 444 -8.21 -12.32 -19.01
CA PRO A 444 -7.10 -13.10 -19.59
C PRO A 444 -6.80 -12.79 -21.06
N ALA A 445 -7.82 -12.46 -21.87
CA ALA A 445 -7.65 -12.08 -23.27
C ALA A 445 -7.20 -10.64 -23.49
N PHE A 446 -7.07 -9.81 -22.44
CA PHE A 446 -6.80 -8.37 -22.56
C PHE A 446 -7.78 -7.62 -23.47
N SER A 447 -9.01 -8.11 -23.59
CA SER A 447 -10.07 -7.48 -24.39
C SER A 447 -10.90 -6.46 -23.59
N GLN A 448 -10.96 -6.63 -22.28
CA GLN A 448 -11.66 -5.77 -21.33
C GLN A 448 -10.88 -5.64 -20.03
N PHE A 449 -11.15 -4.58 -19.29
CA PHE A 449 -10.63 -4.41 -17.93
C PHE A 449 -11.63 -3.70 -17.02
N ILE A 450 -11.56 -3.99 -15.74
CA ILE A 450 -12.26 -3.28 -14.68
C ILE A 450 -11.34 -2.16 -14.23
N ASP A 451 -11.82 -0.93 -14.35
CA ASP A 451 -11.12 0.30 -13.96
C ASP A 451 -11.64 0.80 -12.63
N PHE A 452 -10.74 0.99 -11.68
CA PHE A 452 -10.97 1.64 -10.39
C PHE A 452 -10.41 3.05 -10.48
N TRP A 453 -11.29 4.03 -10.45
CA TRP A 453 -10.90 5.42 -10.54
C TRP A 453 -11.30 6.20 -9.29
N SER A 454 -10.43 7.11 -8.85
CA SER A 454 -10.74 8.16 -7.87
C SER A 454 -9.93 9.42 -8.17
N ASP A 455 -10.40 10.55 -7.65
CA ASP A 455 -9.58 11.75 -7.51
C ASP A 455 -9.58 12.24 -6.04
N VAL A 456 -8.93 13.37 -5.76
CA VAL A 456 -8.79 13.87 -4.38
C VAL A 456 -10.11 14.22 -3.72
N GLU A 457 -11.17 14.52 -4.49
CA GLU A 457 -12.51 14.87 -4.00
C GLU A 457 -13.53 13.73 -4.13
N THR A 458 -13.24 12.73 -4.98
CA THR A 458 -14.21 11.68 -5.36
C THR A 458 -13.75 10.32 -4.84
N PRO A 459 -14.54 9.66 -3.97
CA PRO A 459 -14.31 8.27 -3.58
C PRO A 459 -14.24 7.31 -4.76
N PRO A 460 -13.63 6.12 -4.59
CA PRO A 460 -13.44 5.16 -5.68
C PRO A 460 -14.74 4.80 -6.40
N GLN A 461 -14.70 4.82 -7.72
CA GLN A 461 -15.75 4.38 -8.64
C GLN A 461 -15.23 3.26 -9.52
N VAL A 462 -16.09 2.39 -9.99
CA VAL A 462 -15.73 1.19 -10.73
C VAL A 462 -16.45 1.15 -12.07
N SER A 463 -15.69 0.95 -13.15
CA SER A 463 -16.22 0.85 -14.52
C SER A 463 -15.63 -0.34 -15.26
N LEU A 464 -16.38 -0.90 -16.20
CA LEU A 464 -15.91 -1.88 -17.17
C LEU A 464 -15.56 -1.15 -18.47
N LEU A 465 -14.34 -1.31 -18.95
CA LEU A 465 -13.84 -0.71 -20.18
C LEU A 465 -13.36 -1.80 -21.16
N ARG A 466 -13.39 -1.47 -22.45
CA ARG A 466 -12.66 -2.24 -23.47
C ARG A 466 -11.19 -1.86 -23.50
N ASN A 467 -10.39 -2.68 -24.12
CA ASN A 467 -8.94 -2.49 -24.26
C ASN A 467 -8.54 -1.29 -25.17
N ASP A 468 -9.51 -0.60 -25.76
CA ASP A 468 -9.30 0.67 -26.47
C ASP A 468 -9.65 1.91 -25.64
N GLY A 469 -10.10 1.72 -24.39
CA GLY A 469 -10.54 2.75 -23.46
C GLY A 469 -12.04 3.06 -23.53
N THR A 470 -12.80 2.42 -24.43
CA THR A 470 -14.26 2.64 -24.52
C THR A 470 -14.97 2.10 -23.28
N GLN A 471 -15.70 2.95 -22.56
CA GLN A 471 -16.50 2.53 -21.41
C GLN A 471 -17.70 1.69 -21.87
N VAL A 472 -17.78 0.46 -21.33
CA VAL A 472 -18.88 -0.47 -21.58
C VAL A 472 -20.02 -0.22 -20.60
N LYS A 473 -19.65 -0.07 -19.30
CA LYS A 473 -20.62 0.04 -18.20
C LYS A 473 -19.98 0.69 -16.99
N VAL A 474 -20.75 1.49 -16.26
CA VAL A 474 -20.43 1.82 -14.86
C VAL A 474 -20.90 0.64 -14.01
N ILE A 475 -19.96 -0.01 -13.32
CA ILE A 475 -20.27 -1.11 -12.40
C ILE A 475 -20.77 -0.53 -11.08
N ASP A 476 -20.06 0.47 -10.56
CA ASP A 476 -20.42 1.15 -9.31
C ASP A 476 -20.02 2.62 -9.38
N ALA A 477 -21.01 3.50 -9.39
CA ALA A 477 -20.82 4.94 -9.34
C ALA A 477 -20.40 5.42 -7.94
N ASN A 478 -20.58 4.58 -6.92
CA ASN A 478 -20.29 4.87 -5.52
C ASN A 478 -20.64 6.32 -5.12
N GLU A 479 -21.86 6.72 -5.42
CA GLU A 479 -22.36 8.04 -5.01
C GLU A 479 -22.37 8.14 -3.50
N SER A 480 -21.46 8.92 -2.93
CA SER A 480 -21.41 9.16 -1.49
C SER A 480 -22.22 10.43 -1.14
N PRO A 481 -23.54 10.33 -0.89
CA PRO A 481 -24.37 11.48 -0.55
C PRO A 481 -23.96 12.11 0.79
N THR A 482 -23.28 11.35 1.64
CA THR A 482 -22.76 11.84 2.92
C THR A 482 -21.76 12.97 2.74
N LEU A 483 -20.82 12.85 1.80
CA LEU A 483 -19.82 13.90 1.55
C LEU A 483 -20.46 15.25 1.19
N ARG A 484 -21.54 15.22 0.41
CA ARG A 484 -22.25 16.43 -0.05
C ARG A 484 -22.95 17.20 1.08
N GLN A 485 -23.09 16.60 2.28
CA GLN A 485 -23.69 17.22 3.45
C GLN A 485 -22.68 18.02 4.27
N TYR A 486 -21.39 17.87 4.00
CA TYR A 486 -20.34 18.48 4.78
C TYR A 486 -19.64 19.62 4.01
N ARG A 487 -19.13 20.57 4.80
CA ARG A 487 -18.37 21.70 4.28
C ARG A 487 -16.94 21.26 3.96
N LEU A 488 -16.68 20.94 2.70
CA LEU A 488 -15.38 20.52 2.21
C LEU A 488 -14.80 21.56 1.25
N VAL A 489 -13.49 21.69 1.24
CA VAL A 489 -12.76 22.62 0.38
C VAL A 489 -11.97 21.83 -0.65
N LYS A 490 -12.02 22.30 -1.89
CA LYS A 490 -11.24 21.69 -2.98
C LYS A 490 -9.74 21.92 -2.76
N PRO A 491 -8.91 20.85 -2.74
CA PRO A 491 -7.47 20.98 -2.70
C PRO A 491 -6.93 21.61 -3.98
N GLU A 492 -5.91 22.45 -3.85
CA GLU A 492 -5.17 23.05 -4.96
C GLU A 492 -3.86 22.27 -5.15
N PHE A 493 -3.57 21.81 -6.36
CA PHE A 493 -2.27 21.25 -6.72
C PHE A 493 -1.39 22.34 -7.31
N VAL A 494 -0.20 22.49 -6.77
CA VAL A 494 0.76 23.52 -7.19
C VAL A 494 2.14 22.93 -7.36
N GLN A 495 2.95 23.57 -8.22
CA GLN A 495 4.36 23.24 -8.40
C GLN A 495 5.23 24.27 -7.72
N VAL A 496 6.20 23.80 -6.95
CA VAL A 496 7.14 24.64 -6.19
C VAL A 496 8.56 24.35 -6.66
N LYS A 497 9.32 25.40 -6.96
CA LYS A 497 10.74 25.25 -7.28
C LYS A 497 11.58 25.30 -6.03
N ALA A 498 12.37 24.26 -5.80
CA ALA A 498 13.44 24.28 -4.83
C ALA A 498 14.54 25.29 -5.24
N ARG A 499 15.39 25.68 -4.30
CA ARG A 499 16.48 26.67 -4.48
C ARG A 499 17.46 26.33 -5.61
N ASP A 500 17.58 25.07 -5.98
CA ASP A 500 18.42 24.57 -7.07
C ASP A 500 17.65 24.34 -8.40
N GLY A 501 16.35 24.72 -8.43
CA GLY A 501 15.50 24.64 -9.61
C GLY A 501 14.72 23.35 -9.77
N PHE A 502 14.89 22.34 -8.90
CA PHE A 502 14.06 21.15 -8.93
C PHE A 502 12.60 21.51 -8.68
N THR A 503 11.67 20.92 -9.47
CA THR A 503 10.24 21.20 -9.33
C THR A 503 9.59 20.14 -8.46
N MET A 504 9.07 20.54 -7.30
CA MET A 504 8.31 19.71 -6.37
C MET A 504 6.82 19.83 -6.65
N GLU A 505 6.07 18.75 -6.41
CA GLU A 505 4.61 18.78 -6.40
C GLU A 505 4.13 19.06 -4.98
N ALA A 506 3.07 19.88 -4.87
CA ALA A 506 2.47 20.17 -3.57
C ALA A 506 0.95 20.25 -3.66
N MET A 507 0.32 19.99 -2.52
CA MET A 507 -1.14 20.11 -2.32
C MET A 507 -1.41 21.10 -1.20
N LEU A 508 -2.30 22.05 -1.47
CA LEU A 508 -2.69 23.14 -0.57
C LEU A 508 -4.20 23.06 -0.32
N ILE A 509 -4.59 23.05 0.96
CA ILE A 509 -6.01 23.18 1.36
C ILE A 509 -6.13 24.42 2.23
N LYS A 510 -6.84 25.43 1.72
CA LYS A 510 -7.10 26.68 2.41
C LYS A 510 -8.37 26.56 3.30
N PRO A 511 -8.52 27.37 4.35
CA PRO A 511 -9.80 27.45 5.09
C PRO A 511 -10.98 27.80 4.17
N PRO A 512 -12.21 27.34 4.48
CA PRO A 512 -13.40 27.63 3.64
C PRO A 512 -13.68 29.12 3.47
N ASP A 513 -13.40 29.94 4.50
CA ASP A 513 -13.58 31.40 4.49
C ASP A 513 -12.23 32.11 4.33
N PHE A 514 -11.39 31.57 3.43
CA PHE A 514 -10.07 32.12 3.20
C PHE A 514 -10.09 33.57 2.73
N ASP A 515 -9.36 34.42 3.45
CA ASP A 515 -9.17 35.84 3.15
C ASP A 515 -7.68 36.10 2.98
N PRO A 516 -7.19 36.42 1.78
CA PRO A 516 -5.75 36.61 1.52
C PRO A 516 -5.12 37.78 2.29
N SER A 517 -5.93 38.65 2.89
CA SER A 517 -5.44 39.74 3.76
C SER A 517 -5.08 39.30 5.19
N LYS A 518 -5.50 38.10 5.58
CA LYS A 518 -5.26 37.54 6.92
C LYS A 518 -4.04 36.64 6.93
N LYS A 519 -3.54 36.37 8.14
CA LYS A 519 -2.45 35.43 8.40
C LYS A 519 -3.00 34.14 9.01
N TYR A 520 -2.60 33.00 8.44
CA TYR A 520 -3.07 31.68 8.83
C TYR A 520 -1.95 30.81 9.37
N PRO A 521 -2.18 29.99 10.40
CA PRO A 521 -1.25 28.94 10.78
C PRO A 521 -1.21 27.84 9.71
N VAL A 522 -0.09 27.11 9.68
CA VAL A 522 0.14 26.01 8.73
C VAL A 522 0.37 24.70 9.46
N TYR A 523 -0.41 23.69 9.07
CA TYR A 523 -0.13 22.29 9.35
C TYR A 523 0.44 21.65 8.09
N GLU A 524 1.67 21.19 8.18
CA GLU A 524 2.37 20.50 7.11
C GLU A 524 2.45 19.02 7.42
N PHE A 525 2.04 18.17 6.47
CA PHE A 525 2.19 16.72 6.56
C PHE A 525 3.31 16.26 5.62
N THR A 526 4.16 15.36 6.11
CA THR A 526 5.21 14.74 5.31
C THR A 526 5.40 13.25 5.62
N TYR A 527 5.80 12.49 4.61
CA TYR A 527 6.44 11.19 4.80
C TYR A 527 7.90 11.27 4.39
N SER A 528 8.21 11.86 3.25
CA SER A 528 9.54 12.18 2.70
C SER A 528 10.41 11.01 2.27
N GLY A 529 10.09 9.77 2.61
CA GLY A 529 10.90 8.60 2.25
C GLY A 529 11.07 8.42 0.73
N PRO A 530 12.17 7.83 0.26
CA PRO A 530 12.38 7.56 -1.17
C PRO A 530 11.19 6.81 -1.80
N HIS A 531 10.77 7.25 -2.98
CA HIS A 531 9.61 6.73 -3.74
C HIS A 531 8.24 6.78 -3.02
N ALA A 532 8.12 7.50 -1.90
CA ALA A 532 6.91 7.52 -1.06
C ALA A 532 6.05 8.77 -1.27
N GLN A 533 5.62 9.02 -2.49
CA GLN A 533 4.82 10.17 -2.91
C GLN A 533 3.53 10.34 -2.08
N GLN A 534 3.30 11.54 -1.54
CA GLN A 534 2.10 11.91 -0.78
C GLN A 534 1.15 12.81 -1.56
N VAL A 535 1.66 13.65 -2.46
CA VAL A 535 0.87 14.53 -3.31
C VAL A 535 0.27 13.73 -4.45
N ARG A 536 -0.97 13.27 -4.27
CA ARG A 536 -1.67 12.41 -5.23
C ARG A 536 -3.07 12.94 -5.53
N ASN A 537 -3.44 12.94 -6.80
CA ASN A 537 -4.84 13.14 -7.21
C ASN A 537 -5.61 11.81 -7.09
N ALA A 538 -5.83 11.39 -5.85
CA ALA A 538 -6.52 10.17 -5.48
C ALA A 538 -7.25 10.34 -4.15
N TRP A 539 -8.33 9.61 -3.94
CA TRP A 539 -9.05 9.60 -2.67
C TRP A 539 -8.20 8.98 -1.56
N SER A 540 -7.90 9.75 -0.52
CA SER A 540 -7.13 9.29 0.64
C SER A 540 -7.98 9.02 1.90
N GLY A 541 -9.31 8.94 1.75
CA GLY A 541 -10.21 8.52 2.83
C GLY A 541 -10.12 9.39 4.09
N ARG A 542 -9.83 8.76 5.24
CA ARG A 542 -9.76 9.46 6.53
C ARG A 542 -8.65 10.53 6.59
N SER A 543 -7.57 10.39 5.83
CA SER A 543 -6.52 11.40 5.77
C SER A 543 -7.02 12.68 5.10
N TYR A 544 -7.77 12.56 4.00
CA TYR A 544 -8.43 13.71 3.38
C TYR A 544 -9.39 14.41 4.34
N LEU A 545 -10.21 13.65 5.06
CA LEU A 545 -11.17 14.20 6.02
C LEU A 545 -10.48 14.87 7.22
N TRP A 546 -9.36 14.34 7.67
CA TRP A 546 -8.51 14.97 8.68
C TRP A 546 -7.99 16.34 8.20
N TYR A 547 -7.51 16.45 6.99
CA TYR A 547 -7.07 17.70 6.40
C TYR A 547 -8.23 18.69 6.27
N GLN A 548 -9.41 18.23 5.88
CA GLN A 548 -10.61 19.05 5.79
C GLN A 548 -11.08 19.54 7.18
N LEU A 549 -10.96 18.71 8.21
CA LEU A 549 -11.24 19.11 9.59
C LEU A 549 -10.33 20.26 10.03
N LEU A 550 -9.02 20.16 9.75
CA LEU A 550 -8.06 21.21 10.09
C LEU A 550 -8.33 22.51 9.30
N ALA A 551 -8.63 22.41 8.02
CA ALA A 551 -8.98 23.55 7.19
C ALA A 551 -10.25 24.27 7.70
N ASN A 552 -11.29 23.53 8.11
CA ASN A 552 -12.50 24.10 8.71
C ASN A 552 -12.24 24.81 10.06
N ARG A 553 -11.11 24.50 10.72
CA ARG A 553 -10.68 25.18 11.95
C ARG A 553 -9.84 26.45 11.70
N GLY A 554 -9.64 26.82 10.43
CA GLY A 554 -8.89 28.01 10.05
C GLY A 554 -7.39 27.78 9.90
N ILE A 555 -6.96 26.53 9.66
CA ILE A 555 -5.57 26.12 9.47
C ILE A 555 -5.34 25.82 7.97
N ILE A 556 -4.28 26.36 7.39
CA ILE A 556 -3.82 25.93 6.07
C ILE A 556 -3.20 24.54 6.20
N VAL A 557 -3.64 23.60 5.37
CA VAL A 557 -2.99 22.29 5.27
C VAL A 557 -2.07 22.28 4.05
N TRP A 558 -0.84 21.89 4.26
CA TRP A 558 0.21 21.84 3.27
C TRP A 558 0.83 20.44 3.19
N VAL A 559 0.97 19.92 2.00
CA VAL A 559 1.70 18.67 1.70
C VAL A 559 2.61 18.98 0.52
N CYS A 560 3.91 18.82 0.68
CA CYS A 560 4.88 19.04 -0.39
C CYS A 560 5.83 17.84 -0.47
N ASP A 561 5.85 17.18 -1.63
CA ASP A 561 6.79 16.08 -1.86
C ASP A 561 8.19 16.62 -2.15
N ASN A 562 9.13 16.31 -1.27
CA ASN A 562 10.56 16.50 -1.52
C ASN A 562 10.99 15.63 -2.72
N ARG A 563 12.17 15.90 -3.28
CA ARG A 563 12.60 15.24 -4.52
C ARG A 563 12.69 13.72 -4.41
N SER A 564 13.18 13.17 -3.29
CA SER A 564 13.33 11.72 -3.13
C SER A 564 11.99 10.98 -3.11
N ALA A 565 10.92 11.64 -2.66
CA ALA A 565 9.56 11.10 -2.62
C ALA A 565 8.75 11.34 -3.91
N SER A 566 9.22 12.18 -4.83
CA SER A 566 8.39 12.80 -5.88
C SER A 566 7.93 11.88 -7.01
N GLY A 567 8.50 10.68 -7.17
CA GLY A 567 8.22 9.82 -8.34
C GLY A 567 8.69 10.43 -9.66
N LYS A 568 9.74 11.27 -9.63
CA LYS A 568 10.31 11.96 -10.80
C LYS A 568 11.62 11.34 -11.27
N GLY A 569 11.63 10.01 -11.36
CA GLY A 569 12.74 9.21 -11.82
C GLY A 569 13.73 8.82 -10.72
N ALA A 570 14.60 7.86 -11.02
CA ALA A 570 15.55 7.27 -10.10
C ALA A 570 16.53 8.29 -9.51
N GLU A 571 17.05 9.23 -10.33
CA GLU A 571 18.00 10.23 -9.87
C GLU A 571 17.43 11.16 -8.78
N SER A 572 16.12 11.42 -8.82
CA SER A 572 15.47 12.22 -7.77
C SER A 572 15.43 11.46 -6.44
N ALA A 573 15.17 10.15 -6.48
CA ALA A 573 15.18 9.29 -5.30
C ALA A 573 16.59 9.17 -4.70
N TRP A 574 17.63 9.07 -5.52
CA TRP A 574 19.03 8.97 -5.08
C TRP A 574 19.56 10.20 -4.35
N ALA A 575 18.77 11.30 -4.30
CA ALA A 575 19.12 12.46 -3.47
C ALA A 575 19.24 12.15 -1.97
N ALA A 576 18.60 11.05 -1.52
CA ALA A 576 18.71 10.54 -0.14
C ALA A 576 19.94 9.65 0.09
N TYR A 577 20.67 9.25 -0.96
CA TYR A 577 21.74 8.26 -0.88
C TYR A 577 22.87 8.71 0.04
N LYS A 578 23.21 7.86 1.01
CA LYS A 578 24.20 8.03 2.07
C LYS A 578 23.90 9.11 3.09
N ASN A 579 22.78 9.81 3.01
CA ASN A 579 22.51 10.94 3.88
C ASN A 579 21.01 11.26 4.01
N PHE A 580 20.29 10.43 4.75
CA PHE A 580 18.87 10.67 5.05
C PHE A 580 18.66 12.01 5.75
N GLY A 581 17.60 12.70 5.40
CA GLY A 581 17.11 13.90 6.05
C GLY A 581 17.67 15.21 5.48
N THR A 582 18.90 15.24 4.98
CA THR A 582 19.55 16.51 4.58
C THR A 582 18.91 17.17 3.36
N THR A 583 18.75 16.40 2.27
CA THR A 583 18.14 16.95 1.04
C THR A 583 16.64 17.09 1.22
N GLU A 584 16.03 16.14 1.91
CA GLU A 584 14.60 16.14 2.24
C GLU A 584 14.22 17.37 3.06
N LEU A 585 14.98 17.69 4.13
CA LEU A 585 14.75 18.89 4.94
C LEU A 585 14.88 20.17 4.12
N ARG A 586 15.93 20.26 3.28
CA ARG A 586 16.14 21.41 2.41
C ARG A 586 14.96 21.65 1.48
N ASP A 587 14.41 20.58 0.90
CA ASP A 587 13.27 20.66 0.00
C ASP A 587 11.97 21.03 0.76
N LEU A 588 11.73 20.48 1.96
CA LEU A 588 10.62 20.88 2.82
C LEU A 588 10.71 22.35 3.22
N GLU A 589 11.90 22.83 3.61
CA GLU A 589 12.11 24.25 3.88
C GLU A 589 11.80 25.14 2.66
N ASP A 590 12.21 24.73 1.47
CA ASP A 590 11.93 25.48 0.24
C ASP A 590 10.44 25.48 -0.09
N GLY A 591 9.76 24.36 0.17
CA GLY A 591 8.31 24.26 0.05
C GLY A 591 7.57 25.21 0.98
N LEU A 592 7.95 25.22 2.26
CA LEU A 592 7.33 26.10 3.26
C LEU A 592 7.66 27.59 2.99
N LYS A 593 8.89 27.93 2.60
CA LYS A 593 9.28 29.29 2.19
C LYS A 593 8.47 29.82 1.00
N TRP A 594 8.22 28.93 0.01
CA TRP A 594 7.35 29.28 -1.10
C TRP A 594 5.94 29.62 -0.60
N LEU A 595 5.37 28.80 0.31
CA LEU A 595 4.06 29.04 0.86
C LEU A 595 4.01 30.35 1.69
N GLU A 596 5.04 30.63 2.49
CA GLU A 596 5.19 31.89 3.24
C GLU A 596 5.25 33.11 2.32
N SER A 597 5.90 32.99 1.16
CA SER A 597 6.01 34.06 0.16
C SER A 597 4.67 34.49 -0.44
N GLN A 598 3.62 33.67 -0.29
CA GLN A 598 2.27 34.00 -0.75
C GLN A 598 1.61 35.09 0.09
N GLY A 599 2.19 35.47 1.21
CA GLY A 599 1.76 36.62 1.99
C GLY A 599 0.67 36.37 3.03
N TYR A 600 0.05 35.21 3.07
CA TYR A 600 -1.04 34.87 4.01
C TYR A 600 -0.67 33.86 5.10
N VAL A 601 0.61 33.48 5.21
CA VAL A 601 1.09 32.57 6.25
C VAL A 601 1.55 33.32 7.49
N ASP A 602 1.28 32.78 8.66
CA ASP A 602 1.89 33.14 9.93
C ASP A 602 3.05 32.22 10.22
N SER A 603 4.26 32.63 9.89
CA SER A 603 5.49 31.84 10.06
C SER A 603 5.80 31.49 11.52
N SER A 604 5.18 32.14 12.49
CA SER A 604 5.32 31.80 13.92
C SER A 604 4.45 30.64 14.36
N ARG A 605 3.51 30.21 13.51
CA ARG A 605 2.53 29.14 13.78
C ARG A 605 2.53 28.08 12.67
N THR A 606 3.67 27.41 12.55
CA THR A 606 3.88 26.31 11.60
C THR A 606 4.13 25.00 12.35
N MET A 607 3.61 23.89 11.86
CA MET A 607 3.77 22.57 12.46
C MET A 607 4.04 21.53 11.38
N LEU A 608 4.97 20.61 11.66
CA LEU A 608 5.26 19.44 10.82
C LEU A 608 4.70 18.18 11.50
N ASP A 609 4.04 17.31 10.73
CA ASP A 609 3.51 16.02 11.20
C ASP A 609 3.94 14.90 10.26
N GLY A 610 4.34 13.76 10.83
CA GLY A 610 4.65 12.58 10.07
C GLY A 610 4.75 11.32 10.92
N TRP A 611 4.62 10.17 10.25
CA TRP A 611 4.69 8.84 10.85
C TRP A 611 5.80 8.01 10.19
N SER A 612 6.49 7.15 10.95
CA SER A 612 7.57 6.28 10.44
C SER A 612 8.73 7.12 9.90
N TYR A 613 9.07 7.03 8.62
CA TYR A 613 10.03 7.94 7.99
C TYR A 613 9.60 9.41 8.14
N GLY A 614 8.30 9.71 8.06
CA GLY A 614 7.76 11.05 8.34
C GLY A 614 7.95 11.47 9.79
N GLY A 615 7.88 10.52 10.74
CA GLY A 615 8.24 10.75 12.14
C GLY A 615 9.72 11.07 12.31
N PHE A 616 10.59 10.34 11.62
CA PHE A 616 12.02 10.66 11.52
C PHE A 616 12.18 12.08 10.97
N MET A 617 11.56 12.42 9.85
CA MET A 617 11.69 13.76 9.25
C MET A 617 11.20 14.87 10.16
N THR A 618 10.11 14.66 10.89
CA THR A 618 9.63 15.64 11.89
C THR A 618 10.64 15.84 13.02
N SER A 619 11.17 14.75 13.58
CA SER A 619 12.22 14.81 14.61
C SER A 619 13.50 15.44 14.07
N TYR A 620 13.88 15.10 12.84
CA TYR A 620 15.06 15.64 12.16
C TYR A 620 14.90 17.15 11.90
N ALA A 621 13.75 17.57 11.37
CA ALA A 621 13.47 18.98 11.09
C ALA A 621 13.53 19.84 12.36
N LEU A 622 12.91 19.40 13.46
CA LEU A 622 12.94 20.15 14.72
C LEU A 622 14.32 20.18 15.41
N THR A 623 15.24 19.29 15.01
CA THR A 623 16.62 19.28 15.55
C THR A 623 17.64 19.96 14.61
N HIS A 624 17.28 20.26 13.36
CA HIS A 624 18.19 20.83 12.35
C HIS A 624 17.68 22.13 11.70
N SER A 625 16.44 22.54 11.98
CA SER A 625 15.83 23.76 11.45
C SER A 625 15.01 24.46 12.51
N THR A 626 14.75 25.75 12.32
CA THR A 626 13.89 26.57 13.20
C THR A 626 12.59 27.01 12.50
N MET A 627 12.30 26.47 11.34
CA MET A 627 11.14 26.90 10.56
C MET A 627 9.79 26.42 11.12
N TRP A 628 9.78 25.32 11.88
CA TRP A 628 8.54 24.79 12.48
C TRP A 628 8.51 25.08 13.97
N ALA A 629 7.42 25.72 14.45
CA ALA A 629 7.21 26.02 15.85
C ALA A 629 6.81 24.80 16.68
N ALA A 630 6.29 23.73 16.02
CA ALA A 630 5.91 22.49 16.66
C ALA A 630 6.01 21.31 15.70
N GLY A 631 6.03 20.08 16.24
CA GLY A 631 6.00 18.87 15.44
C GLY A 631 5.33 17.69 16.15
N ILE A 632 4.67 16.84 15.36
CA ILE A 632 4.10 15.57 15.79
C ILE A 632 4.88 14.46 15.09
N SER A 633 5.61 13.66 15.87
CA SER A 633 6.48 12.60 15.37
C SER A 633 5.99 11.25 15.85
N GLY A 634 5.41 10.47 14.94
CA GLY A 634 4.88 9.15 15.23
C GLY A 634 5.78 8.03 14.71
N GLY A 635 5.98 6.94 15.48
CA GLY A 635 6.77 5.77 15.05
C GLY A 635 8.17 6.15 14.52
N THR A 636 8.83 7.09 15.18
CA THR A 636 10.05 7.74 14.68
C THR A 636 11.26 6.81 14.66
N VAL A 637 12.01 6.79 13.56
CA VAL A 637 13.41 6.35 13.56
C VAL A 637 14.27 7.47 14.10
N SER A 638 14.97 7.25 15.20
CA SER A 638 15.83 8.27 15.80
C SER A 638 17.33 8.01 15.58
N ASP A 639 17.66 6.78 15.25
CA ASP A 639 18.99 6.32 14.85
C ASP A 639 18.84 5.21 13.80
N TRP A 640 19.31 5.44 12.60
CA TRP A 640 19.18 4.48 11.49
C TRP A 640 19.96 3.18 11.70
N ARG A 641 20.84 3.10 12.71
CA ARG A 641 21.44 1.83 13.13
C ARG A 641 20.49 0.94 13.92
N ASP A 642 19.36 1.49 14.39
CA ASP A 642 18.31 0.74 15.09
C ASP A 642 17.20 0.25 14.14
N TYR A 643 17.35 0.46 12.82
CA TYR A 643 16.45 -0.04 11.80
C TYR A 643 17.10 -1.19 11.01
N ASP A 644 16.30 -1.93 10.22
CA ASP A 644 16.75 -3.14 9.55
C ASP A 644 17.86 -2.92 8.51
N THR A 645 18.54 -4.02 8.15
CA THR A 645 19.65 -4.03 7.19
C THR A 645 19.20 -3.67 5.79
N ILE A 646 18.14 -4.33 5.27
CA ILE A 646 17.81 -4.35 3.84
C ILE A 646 17.33 -2.99 3.36
N TYR A 647 16.43 -2.35 4.11
CA TYR A 647 15.99 -0.98 3.80
C TYR A 647 17.11 0.03 4.03
N THR A 648 17.72 -0.01 5.21
CA THR A 648 18.67 1.04 5.61
C THR A 648 19.92 1.02 4.77
N GLU A 649 20.52 -0.15 4.58
CA GLU A 649 21.81 -0.25 3.88
C GLU A 649 21.69 -0.04 2.37
N ARG A 650 20.53 -0.29 1.78
CA ARG A 650 20.24 0.08 0.39
C ARG A 650 20.49 1.57 0.14
N VAL A 651 20.10 2.41 1.08
CA VAL A 651 20.23 3.86 0.91
C VAL A 651 21.46 4.42 1.65
N MET A 652 21.75 3.93 2.85
CA MET A 652 22.80 4.47 3.71
C MET A 652 24.13 3.72 3.64
N LEU A 653 24.23 2.60 2.92
CA LEU A 653 25.30 1.59 3.02
C LEU A 653 25.38 0.99 4.43
N MET A 654 26.33 0.09 4.67
CA MET A 654 26.59 -0.41 6.03
C MET A 654 27.13 0.69 6.93
N PRO A 655 26.82 0.71 8.25
CA PRO A 655 27.29 1.75 9.18
C PRO A 655 28.81 1.93 9.20
N GLN A 656 29.58 0.85 9.06
CA GLN A 656 31.05 0.90 9.00
C GLN A 656 31.57 1.55 7.70
N ASN A 657 30.77 1.55 6.64
CA ASN A 657 31.11 2.16 5.35
C ASN A 657 30.66 3.62 5.26
N ASN A 658 29.75 4.07 6.15
CA ASN A 658 29.19 5.43 6.16
C ASN A 658 28.90 5.95 7.59
N PRO A 659 29.87 5.92 8.52
CA PRO A 659 29.63 6.27 9.93
C PRO A 659 29.17 7.72 10.13
N ASP A 660 29.67 8.66 9.35
CA ASP A 660 29.25 10.07 9.41
C ASP A 660 27.83 10.26 8.88
N GLY A 661 27.46 9.58 7.81
CA GLY A 661 26.09 9.59 7.28
C GLY A 661 25.08 9.14 8.32
N TYR A 662 25.30 8.01 8.97
CA TYR A 662 24.43 7.52 10.05
C TYR A 662 24.31 8.50 11.23
N LYS A 663 25.45 9.10 11.65
CA LYS A 663 25.44 10.07 12.73
C LYS A 663 24.66 11.33 12.34
N ASN A 664 24.90 11.86 11.15
CA ASN A 664 24.28 13.11 10.68
C ASN A 664 22.80 12.92 10.36
N SER A 665 22.39 11.73 9.97
CA SER A 665 21.00 11.36 9.67
C SER A 665 20.18 10.94 10.90
N SER A 666 20.73 11.01 12.10
CA SER A 666 20.06 10.51 13.31
C SER A 666 19.73 11.66 14.27
N PRO A 667 18.44 12.03 14.42
CA PRO A 667 18.03 13.18 15.24
C PRO A 667 18.44 13.05 16.71
N ARG A 668 18.62 11.82 17.25
CA ARG A 668 19.09 11.62 18.64
C ARG A 668 20.43 12.29 18.93
N PHE A 669 21.34 12.35 17.95
CA PHE A 669 22.63 13.03 18.15
C PHE A 669 22.54 14.55 18.11
N ALA A 670 21.43 15.06 17.56
CA ALA A 670 21.13 16.49 17.48
C ALA A 670 20.09 16.94 18.55
N ALA A 671 19.71 16.07 19.49
CA ALA A 671 18.66 16.31 20.50
C ALA A 671 18.82 17.65 21.25
N LYS A 672 20.05 18.08 21.55
CA LYS A 672 20.34 19.37 22.20
C LYS A 672 19.87 20.59 21.40
N ASN A 673 19.68 20.44 20.11
CA ASN A 673 19.25 21.51 19.21
C ASN A 673 17.73 21.56 19.05
N LEU A 674 16.96 20.67 19.71
CA LEU A 674 15.51 20.67 19.58
C LEU A 674 14.96 22.09 19.67
N HIS A 675 14.23 22.50 18.62
CA HIS A 675 13.49 23.75 18.53
C HIS A 675 11.99 23.47 18.49
N GLY A 676 11.22 24.35 19.11
CA GLY A 676 9.75 24.22 19.13
C GLY A 676 9.23 23.12 20.07
N ASN A 677 7.92 22.90 19.98
CA ASN A 677 7.20 21.92 20.80
C ASN A 677 7.11 20.57 20.07
N LEU A 678 7.50 19.48 20.75
CA LEU A 678 7.51 18.14 20.17
C LEU A 678 6.49 17.22 20.89
N LEU A 679 5.69 16.50 20.11
CA LEU A 679 4.86 15.38 20.55
C LEU A 679 5.36 14.09 19.89
N LEU A 680 5.84 13.15 20.71
CA LEU A 680 6.24 11.79 20.28
C LEU A 680 5.10 10.81 20.48
N LEU A 681 4.82 9.97 19.47
CA LEU A 681 3.80 8.92 19.50
C LEU A 681 4.44 7.59 19.09
N HIS A 682 4.14 6.47 19.83
CA HIS A 682 4.71 5.17 19.46
C HIS A 682 3.87 4.00 19.96
N GLY A 683 3.86 2.89 19.21
CA GLY A 683 3.35 1.60 19.69
C GLY A 683 4.36 0.91 20.61
N ALA A 684 3.91 0.34 21.74
CA ALA A 684 4.86 -0.29 22.66
C ALA A 684 5.40 -1.62 22.14
N ILE A 685 4.62 -2.32 21.32
CA ILE A 685 4.99 -3.59 20.69
C ILE A 685 5.21 -3.42 19.18
N ASP A 686 5.84 -2.30 18.80
CA ASP A 686 6.22 -2.02 17.42
C ASP A 686 7.34 -2.99 17.00
N ASP A 687 7.03 -3.82 16.02
CA ASP A 687 7.86 -4.87 15.46
C ASP A 687 8.65 -4.43 14.21
N ASN A 688 8.49 -3.18 13.80
CA ASN A 688 9.15 -2.59 12.64
C ASN A 688 10.14 -1.50 13.09
N VAL A 689 9.63 -0.37 13.56
CA VAL A 689 10.44 0.66 14.21
C VAL A 689 10.33 0.48 15.71
N HIS A 690 11.24 -0.28 16.30
CA HIS A 690 11.17 -0.62 17.71
C HIS A 690 11.03 0.60 18.62
N LEU A 691 10.23 0.49 19.69
CA LEU A 691 10.04 1.53 20.72
C LEU A 691 11.39 2.07 21.24
N GLN A 692 12.46 1.28 21.16
CA GLN A 692 13.83 1.66 21.48
C GLN A 692 14.22 3.01 20.85
N ASN A 693 13.84 3.27 19.59
CA ASN A 693 14.11 4.52 18.89
C ASN A 693 13.55 5.71 19.66
N MET A 694 12.27 5.66 20.04
CA MET A 694 11.65 6.76 20.80
C MET A 694 12.27 6.92 22.19
N VAL A 695 12.54 5.83 22.90
CA VAL A 695 13.11 5.86 24.25
C VAL A 695 14.53 6.44 24.24
N GLN A 696 15.36 6.06 23.28
CA GLN A 696 16.72 6.60 23.12
C GLN A 696 16.68 8.10 22.82
N PHE A 697 15.81 8.54 21.92
CA PHE A 697 15.67 9.97 21.59
C PHE A 697 15.15 10.77 22.80
N ALA A 698 14.13 10.26 23.49
CA ALA A 698 13.61 10.87 24.71
C ALA A 698 14.69 11.03 25.79
N TYR A 699 15.56 10.03 25.98
CA TYR A 699 16.66 10.08 26.90
C TYR A 699 17.69 11.20 26.55
N GLU A 700 18.06 11.30 25.28
CA GLU A 700 18.97 12.37 24.84
C GLU A 700 18.34 13.77 24.96
N LEU A 701 17.05 13.92 24.71
CA LEU A 701 16.32 15.17 24.95
C LEU A 701 16.29 15.55 26.43
N GLN A 702 16.06 14.58 27.33
CA GLN A 702 16.08 14.79 28.78
C GLN A 702 17.48 15.24 29.24
N LYS A 703 18.55 14.56 28.81
CA LYS A 703 19.93 14.95 29.10
C LYS A 703 20.27 16.36 28.63
N ALA A 704 19.68 16.78 27.50
CA ALA A 704 19.82 18.12 26.95
C ALA A 704 18.90 19.17 27.63
N GLY A 705 18.11 18.79 28.65
CA GLY A 705 17.18 19.67 29.34
C GLY A 705 15.99 20.13 28.50
N LYS A 706 15.68 19.42 27.41
CA LYS A 706 14.58 19.76 26.51
C LYS A 706 13.25 19.22 27.05
N GLN A 707 12.19 20.03 26.94
CA GLN A 707 10.82 19.63 27.28
C GLN A 707 10.12 19.15 26.02
N PHE A 708 9.37 18.05 26.13
CA PHE A 708 8.56 17.45 25.07
C PHE A 708 7.40 16.67 25.68
N ARG A 709 6.44 16.27 24.83
CA ARG A 709 5.35 15.36 25.20
C ARG A 709 5.54 14.01 24.53
N MET A 710 5.06 12.95 25.15
CA MET A 710 5.08 11.61 24.57
C MET A 710 3.83 10.83 24.97
N MET A 711 3.38 9.94 24.07
CA MET A 711 2.31 8.98 24.31
C MET A 711 2.71 7.63 23.73
N ILE A 712 2.64 6.61 24.56
CA ILE A 712 2.86 5.21 24.16
C ILE A 712 1.50 4.52 24.08
N TYR A 713 1.29 3.73 23.03
CA TYR A 713 0.11 2.88 22.81
C TYR A 713 0.49 1.43 23.11
N PRO A 714 0.21 0.91 24.33
CA PRO A 714 0.79 -0.35 24.84
C PRO A 714 0.50 -1.59 24.01
N LYS A 715 -0.65 -1.65 23.32
CA LYS A 715 -1.07 -2.80 22.50
C LYS A 715 -0.96 -2.53 21.00
N SER A 716 -0.28 -1.48 20.60
CA SER A 716 -0.11 -1.12 19.18
C SER A 716 1.28 -1.52 18.68
N ARG A 717 1.31 -2.07 17.46
CA ARG A 717 2.52 -2.27 16.65
C ARG A 717 2.92 -0.97 15.94
N HIS A 718 3.51 -1.04 14.76
CA HIS A 718 3.96 0.13 14.00
C HIS A 718 2.84 1.14 13.66
N GLY A 719 1.59 0.71 13.65
CA GLY A 719 0.41 1.56 13.50
C GLY A 719 -0.57 1.38 14.65
N VAL A 720 -1.28 2.44 15.02
CA VAL A 720 -2.41 2.34 15.95
C VAL A 720 -3.63 1.87 15.16
N GLY A 721 -3.99 0.59 15.28
CA GLY A 721 -5.05 -0.04 14.47
C GLY A 721 -6.42 -0.12 15.15
N ASP A 722 -6.48 -0.21 16.48
CA ASP A 722 -7.75 -0.26 17.22
C ASP A 722 -8.54 1.04 17.01
N PRO A 723 -9.81 0.98 16.57
CA PRO A 723 -10.59 2.18 16.26
C PRO A 723 -10.75 3.15 17.42
N ALA A 724 -10.87 2.67 18.67
CA ALA A 724 -10.99 3.52 19.85
C ALA A 724 -9.65 4.22 20.16
N LEU A 725 -8.53 3.49 20.00
CA LEU A 725 -7.19 4.05 20.18
C LEU A 725 -6.85 5.04 19.04
N VAL A 726 -7.30 4.80 17.81
CA VAL A 726 -7.18 5.77 16.71
C VAL A 726 -7.91 7.07 17.05
N ALA A 727 -9.14 6.98 17.52
CA ALA A 727 -9.91 8.17 17.94
C ALA A 727 -9.22 8.92 19.09
N HIS A 728 -8.69 8.21 20.09
CA HIS A 728 -7.91 8.79 21.18
C HIS A 728 -6.64 9.49 20.65
N MET A 729 -5.88 8.85 19.79
CA MET A 729 -4.66 9.40 19.19
C MET A 729 -4.96 10.69 18.42
N ARG A 730 -5.99 10.68 17.56
CA ARG A 730 -6.41 11.85 16.79
C ARG A 730 -6.92 12.98 17.68
N GLY A 731 -7.58 12.67 18.80
CA GLY A 731 -7.96 13.64 19.82
C GLY A 731 -6.75 14.30 20.48
N LEU A 732 -5.74 13.53 20.85
CA LEU A 732 -4.48 14.03 21.40
C LEU A 732 -3.74 14.93 20.38
N MET A 733 -3.63 14.49 19.13
CA MET A 733 -3.03 15.27 18.05
C MET A 733 -3.77 16.59 17.84
N LEU A 734 -5.10 16.57 17.77
CA LEU A 734 -5.89 17.79 17.59
C LEU A 734 -5.73 18.77 18.75
N SER A 735 -5.69 18.27 19.99
CA SER A 735 -5.43 19.13 21.16
C SER A 735 -4.05 19.78 21.10
N PHE A 736 -3.03 19.05 20.66
CA PHE A 736 -1.69 19.59 20.47
C PHE A 736 -1.63 20.61 19.33
N ILE A 737 -2.35 20.39 18.23
CA ILE A 737 -2.50 21.32 17.12
C ILE A 737 -3.20 22.60 17.58
N ASP A 738 -4.31 22.49 18.29
CA ASP A 738 -5.08 23.63 18.80
C ASP A 738 -4.22 24.53 19.72
N GLU A 739 -3.45 23.91 20.61
CA GLU A 739 -2.56 24.62 21.51
C GLU A 739 -1.46 25.39 20.76
N ASN A 740 -0.81 24.74 19.80
CA ASN A 740 0.40 25.30 19.15
C ASN A 740 0.09 26.18 17.92
N LEU A 741 -1.00 25.90 17.20
CA LEU A 741 -1.36 26.68 16.00
C LEU A 741 -2.47 27.71 16.26
N LEU A 742 -3.41 27.42 17.16
CA LEU A 742 -4.56 28.30 17.40
C LEU A 742 -4.50 29.04 18.75
N GLY A 743 -3.52 28.75 19.60
CA GLY A 743 -3.39 29.36 20.93
C GLY A 743 -4.56 28.99 21.87
N ARG A 744 -5.26 27.91 21.60
CA ARG A 744 -6.38 27.44 22.41
C ARG A 744 -5.83 26.57 23.53
N GLY A 745 -5.95 27.02 24.80
CA GLY A 745 -5.58 26.20 25.96
C GLY A 745 -6.36 24.88 25.99
N ARG A 746 -5.83 23.86 26.71
CA ARG A 746 -6.47 22.56 26.87
C ARG A 746 -7.96 22.75 27.16
N SER A 747 -8.84 22.32 26.27
CA SER A 747 -10.20 21.99 26.64
C SER A 747 -10.15 20.99 27.79
N PRO A 748 -10.87 21.20 28.92
CA PRO A 748 -10.97 20.15 29.93
C PRO A 748 -11.42 18.88 29.21
N ALA A 749 -10.74 17.77 29.51
CA ALA A 749 -11.18 16.45 29.04
C ALA A 749 -12.70 16.39 29.26
N THR A 750 -13.46 16.16 28.19
CA THR A 750 -14.89 15.89 28.31
C THR A 750 -15.06 14.85 29.37
N ALA A 751 -15.77 15.22 30.45
CA ALA A 751 -16.05 14.35 31.57
C ALA A 751 -16.58 13.02 31.01
N GLN A 752 -15.94 11.91 31.40
CA GLN A 752 -16.49 10.59 31.13
C GLN A 752 -17.93 10.57 31.63
N PRO A 753 -18.90 10.03 30.90
CA PRO A 753 -20.20 9.75 31.45
C PRO A 753 -19.99 8.83 32.66
N SER A 754 -20.46 9.25 33.83
CA SER A 754 -20.60 8.34 34.97
C SER A 754 -21.41 7.11 34.54
N GLU A 755 -20.98 5.93 34.97
CA GLU A 755 -21.46 4.57 34.72
C GLU A 755 -22.97 4.43 34.50
#